data_923337009ebb48af4ad4a2cdbf2f6d53
#
_entry.id   923337009ebb48af4ad4a2cdbf2f6d53
#
_cell.length_a   1.000
_cell.length_b   1.000
_cell.length_c   1.000
_cell.angle_alpha   90.00
_cell.angle_beta   90.00
_cell.angle_gamma   90.00
#
_symmetry.space_group_name_H-M   'P 1'
#
loop_
_entity.id
_entity.type
_entity.pdbx_description
1 polymer ?
#
loop_
_entity_poly.entity_id
_entity_poly.type
_entity_poly.pdbx_seq_one_letter_code
_entity_poly.pdbx_strand_id
1 'polypeptide(L)'
;MNKKQNSKQKIQKLAENDARPERAIQPTELLNDTLRRIFGCELADATQKQVYRALCISVRELLTEKNRVFGNCCAEKERKEVYYMSMEFLVGTSLRNNLFNLGLEAEFRKALADAGFDIDEIYAIDPDAGLGNGGLGRLASCYMDAATGMDYPMTGFSIRYEFGIFKQKIVDGWQMEFPDNWLEMGDVWLQAREDDAVEVKFGGEVREWMDNDRFKVAQVGYSSVMAVPYDMYISGYDSDAANRLVLWSAKLPQSFDMAAFSRGDYVRALERNAMAETISKVLYPADDHIQGKRLRLKQQYLLVSASLQSILKKHYKKYRTYTNLPEKVAIHINDTHPALCVPELMRLLIDEHDFGWDEAWDITCRTLSYTNHTVMSEALERWNVDLFREQLPRVYSICQEINRRLIERLCAVYPNDWGKINYMAVIANNEVRMANLCLAACHKVNGVSKLHTDILRNGIFRDYCQITPERFLNVTNGIAYRRWLCQSDPLLTDYLKQLIGGDFLRDARALEKLLPYQNDEKVLADLMAIKRKNKERLAALIENQNGVRVDPDSIFDIQIKRLHEYKRQLLNILHVLYLYRQIKANPHGDFMPRTFIFAAKASAGYIRAKQIISLIVAASKLINNDPDVNDKLKVVFLEDYKVSLAEIIIPAADISEQISIAGKEASGTGNMKLMINGAVTIGTLDGANVEIHEQVGDENIFLFGMKAHEVEELWQRGYHPTEFVTPELQAVLDMLTSGVLGQRFDDLVDSLLTNRFGTADPYMTLADFQDYARAQRDVAAVYQDKQRFARMSLINIAKAGIFSSDRAVKEYADEIWDLD
;
A
#
# COMPACT_ATOMS: atom_id res chain seq x y z
N MET A 1 -50.23 22.89 -14.64
CA MET A 1 -49.34 22.40 -15.70
C MET A 1 -48.24 23.40 -16.12
N ASN A 2 -48.46 24.71 -16.06
CA ASN A 2 -47.47 25.71 -16.53
C ASN A 2 -46.23 26.01 -15.68
N LYS A 3 -46.17 25.60 -14.42
CA LYS A 3 -45.00 25.82 -13.55
C LYS A 3 -43.87 24.77 -13.74
N LYS A 4 -44.20 23.55 -14.14
CA LYS A 4 -43.23 22.47 -14.41
C LYS A 4 -42.54 22.58 -15.77
N GLN A 5 -43.21 23.20 -16.76
CA GLN A 5 -42.57 23.45 -18.06
C GLN A 5 -41.59 24.63 -18.04
N ASN A 6 -41.87 25.67 -17.26
CA ASN A 6 -40.95 26.80 -17.12
C ASN A 6 -39.66 26.45 -16.32
N SER A 7 -39.71 25.48 -15.37
CA SER A 7 -38.53 25.01 -14.68
C SER A 7 -37.63 24.13 -15.56
N LYS A 8 -38.20 23.27 -16.40
CA LYS A 8 -37.39 22.47 -17.36
C LYS A 8 -36.71 23.31 -18.43
N GLN A 9 -37.36 24.34 -18.92
CA GLN A 9 -36.74 25.29 -19.88
C GLN A 9 -35.67 26.19 -19.23
N LYS A 10 -35.82 26.52 -17.94
CA LYS A 10 -34.79 27.28 -17.20
C LYS A 10 -33.58 26.42 -16.88
N ILE A 11 -33.78 25.14 -16.58
CA ILE A 11 -32.70 24.15 -16.34
C ILE A 11 -31.95 23.84 -17.64
N GLN A 12 -32.69 23.70 -18.77
CA GLN A 12 -32.08 23.51 -20.07
C GLN A 12 -31.24 24.72 -20.54
N LYS A 13 -31.75 25.94 -20.30
CA LYS A 13 -31.00 27.18 -20.57
C LYS A 13 -29.80 27.41 -19.64
N LEU A 14 -29.83 26.93 -18.40
CA LEU A 14 -28.68 26.98 -17.50
C LEU A 14 -27.60 25.94 -17.91
N ALA A 15 -28.00 24.75 -18.34
CA ALA A 15 -27.08 23.74 -18.89
C ALA A 15 -26.46 24.16 -20.24
N GLU A 16 -27.19 24.90 -21.08
CA GLU A 16 -26.70 25.46 -22.36
C GLU A 16 -25.78 26.67 -22.16
N ASN A 17 -25.89 27.41 -21.04
CA ASN A 17 -25.02 28.56 -20.72
C ASN A 17 -23.75 28.18 -19.92
N ASP A 18 -23.72 27.00 -19.31
CA ASP A 18 -22.51 26.47 -18.59
C ASP A 18 -21.68 25.51 -19.49
N ALA A 19 -22.20 25.15 -20.67
CA ALA A 19 -21.38 24.57 -21.73
C ALA A 19 -20.46 25.67 -22.31
N ARG A 20 -19.40 26.05 -21.59
CA ARG A 20 -18.24 26.58 -22.26
C ARG A 20 -17.84 25.56 -23.31
N PRO A 21 -17.62 25.94 -24.58
CA PRO A 21 -17.08 25.03 -25.56
C PRO A 21 -15.82 24.42 -24.91
N GLU A 22 -15.66 23.11 -24.96
CA GLU A 22 -14.39 22.44 -24.65
C GLU A 22 -13.35 23.19 -25.50
N ARG A 23 -12.70 24.19 -24.91
CA ARG A 23 -11.49 24.77 -25.52
C ARG A 23 -10.51 23.60 -25.50
N ALA A 24 -10.23 23.05 -26.68
CA ALA A 24 -9.13 22.11 -26.84
C ALA A 24 -7.93 22.66 -26.07
N ILE A 25 -7.46 21.92 -25.09
CA ILE A 25 -6.32 22.33 -24.26
C ILE A 25 -5.17 22.60 -25.23
N GLN A 26 -4.60 23.80 -25.19
CA GLN A 26 -3.43 24.18 -25.96
C GLN A 26 -2.22 24.05 -25.02
N PRO A 27 -1.51 22.90 -24.99
CA PRO A 27 -0.46 22.63 -24.01
C PRO A 27 0.63 23.70 -23.94
N THR A 28 1.09 24.18 -25.11
CA THR A 28 2.13 25.24 -25.19
C THR A 28 1.64 26.56 -24.58
N GLU A 29 0.39 26.95 -24.84
CA GLU A 29 -0.19 28.19 -24.29
C GLU A 29 -0.36 28.08 -22.78
N LEU A 30 -0.86 26.95 -22.30
CA LEU A 30 -1.06 26.65 -20.88
C LEU A 30 0.28 26.64 -20.10
N LEU A 31 1.32 26.02 -20.66
CA LEU A 31 2.65 26.00 -20.05
C LEU A 31 3.26 27.43 -20.03
N ASN A 32 3.20 28.17 -21.13
CA ASN A 32 3.72 29.52 -21.19
C ASN A 32 3.01 30.47 -20.23
N ASP A 33 1.67 30.35 -20.07
CA ASP A 33 0.93 31.14 -19.09
C ASP A 33 1.40 30.83 -17.67
N THR A 34 1.54 29.55 -17.32
CA THR A 34 2.02 29.12 -15.99
C THR A 34 3.47 29.56 -15.76
N LEU A 35 4.37 29.40 -16.77
CA LEU A 35 5.77 29.81 -16.66
C LEU A 35 5.90 31.34 -16.48
N ARG A 36 5.14 32.13 -17.22
CA ARG A 36 5.12 33.59 -17.06
C ARG A 36 4.64 34.01 -15.68
N ARG A 37 3.54 33.42 -15.18
CA ARG A 37 2.97 33.75 -13.87
C ARG A 37 3.88 33.38 -12.70
N ILE A 38 4.57 32.23 -12.78
CA ILE A 38 5.33 31.66 -11.67
C ILE A 38 6.81 32.00 -11.72
N PHE A 39 7.40 32.02 -12.94
CA PHE A 39 8.85 32.14 -13.13
C PHE A 39 9.28 33.34 -13.95
N GLY A 40 8.34 34.06 -14.55
CA GLY A 40 8.64 35.24 -15.38
C GLY A 40 9.38 34.92 -16.70
N CYS A 41 9.27 33.68 -17.21
CA CYS A 41 9.90 33.24 -18.45
C CYS A 41 8.90 32.50 -19.36
N GLU A 42 9.31 32.21 -20.58
CA GLU A 42 8.57 31.36 -21.54
C GLU A 42 9.22 30.00 -21.67
N LEU A 43 8.51 29.06 -22.34
CA LEU A 43 8.95 27.66 -22.47
C LEU A 43 10.32 27.54 -23.14
N ALA A 44 10.62 28.42 -24.12
CA ALA A 44 11.89 28.44 -24.83
C ALA A 44 13.10 28.80 -23.93
N ASP A 45 12.88 29.56 -22.85
CA ASP A 45 13.93 30.07 -21.96
C ASP A 45 13.93 29.32 -20.61
N ALA A 46 13.02 28.35 -20.40
CA ALA A 46 12.82 27.66 -19.14
C ALA A 46 13.85 26.54 -18.93
N THR A 47 14.23 26.30 -17.69
CA THR A 47 14.99 25.09 -17.30
C THR A 47 14.07 23.88 -17.18
N GLN A 48 14.62 22.67 -17.30
CA GLN A 48 13.85 21.41 -17.10
C GLN A 48 13.06 21.39 -15.78
N LYS A 49 13.65 21.88 -14.67
CA LYS A 49 12.97 21.99 -13.37
C LYS A 49 11.80 22.96 -13.38
N GLN A 50 11.93 24.08 -14.09
CA GLN A 50 10.83 25.05 -14.26
C GLN A 50 9.72 24.47 -15.12
N VAL A 51 10.05 23.76 -16.21
CA VAL A 51 9.08 23.06 -17.07
C VAL A 51 8.32 21.99 -16.27
N TYR A 52 9.04 21.15 -15.51
CA TYR A 52 8.42 20.15 -14.63
C TYR A 52 7.42 20.79 -13.67
N ARG A 53 7.84 21.85 -12.94
CA ARG A 53 6.96 22.54 -11.98
C ARG A 53 5.76 23.18 -12.65
N ALA A 54 5.96 23.85 -13.79
CA ALA A 54 4.86 24.46 -14.54
C ALA A 54 3.86 23.41 -15.03
N LEU A 55 4.35 22.27 -15.55
CA LEU A 55 3.51 21.17 -16.01
C LEU A 55 2.69 20.57 -14.86
N CYS A 56 3.31 20.31 -13.71
CA CYS A 56 2.62 19.79 -12.52
C CYS A 56 1.53 20.76 -12.03
N ILE A 57 1.83 22.07 -11.97
CA ILE A 57 0.88 23.10 -11.55
C ILE A 57 -0.29 23.17 -12.54
N SER A 58 -0.02 23.19 -13.85
CA SER A 58 -1.05 23.23 -14.89
C SER A 58 -1.99 22.02 -14.81
N VAL A 59 -1.44 20.81 -14.65
CA VAL A 59 -2.23 19.58 -14.49
C VAL A 59 -3.03 19.60 -13.19
N ARG A 60 -2.45 20.07 -12.08
CA ARG A 60 -3.16 20.23 -10.81
C ARG A 60 -4.33 21.21 -10.93
N GLU A 61 -4.18 22.33 -11.63
CA GLU A 61 -5.27 23.29 -11.87
C GLU A 61 -6.42 22.65 -12.66
N LEU A 62 -6.13 21.84 -13.68
CA LEU A 62 -7.14 21.06 -14.42
C LEU A 62 -7.88 20.08 -13.50
N LEU A 63 -7.15 19.36 -12.64
CA LEU A 63 -7.75 18.41 -11.70
C LEU A 63 -8.58 19.10 -10.61
N THR A 64 -8.16 20.29 -10.16
CA THR A 64 -8.91 21.12 -9.21
C THR A 64 -10.28 21.49 -9.78
N GLU A 65 -10.32 21.92 -11.04
CA GLU A 65 -11.58 22.25 -11.71
C GLU A 65 -12.47 21.01 -11.92
N LYS A 66 -11.87 19.89 -12.37
CA LYS A 66 -12.62 18.61 -12.47
C LYS A 66 -13.23 18.19 -11.12
N ASN A 67 -12.46 18.29 -10.02
CA ASN A 67 -12.96 17.99 -8.67
C ASN A 67 -14.11 18.92 -8.27
N ARG A 68 -14.02 20.21 -8.57
CA ARG A 68 -15.08 21.19 -8.29
C ARG A 68 -16.39 20.82 -9.02
N VAL A 69 -16.29 20.54 -10.33
CA VAL A 69 -17.45 20.17 -11.16
C VAL A 69 -18.07 18.86 -10.69
N PHE A 70 -17.23 17.83 -10.49
CA PHE A 70 -17.68 16.51 -10.03
C PHE A 70 -18.32 16.61 -8.63
N GLY A 71 -17.71 17.36 -7.70
CA GLY A 71 -18.26 17.57 -6.36
C GLY A 71 -19.63 18.25 -6.36
N ASN A 72 -19.86 19.22 -7.26
CA ASN A 72 -21.15 19.87 -7.42
C ASN A 72 -22.20 18.89 -7.97
N CYS A 73 -21.85 18.07 -8.98
CA CYS A 73 -22.73 17.04 -9.51
C CYS A 73 -23.11 16.00 -8.43
N CYS A 74 -22.17 15.54 -7.61
CA CYS A 74 -22.44 14.62 -6.51
C CYS A 74 -23.34 15.27 -5.44
N ALA A 75 -23.13 16.57 -5.15
CA ALA A 75 -23.93 17.31 -4.20
C ALA A 75 -25.40 17.49 -4.66
N GLU A 76 -25.61 17.82 -5.94
CA GLU A 76 -26.95 17.96 -6.54
C GLU A 76 -27.72 16.63 -6.59
N LYS A 77 -27.01 15.52 -6.86
CA LYS A 77 -27.59 14.17 -6.88
C LYS A 77 -27.69 13.52 -5.49
N GLU A 78 -27.24 14.23 -4.45
CA GLU A 78 -27.18 13.72 -3.07
C GLU A 78 -26.51 12.35 -2.92
N ARG A 79 -25.45 12.09 -3.72
CA ARG A 79 -24.71 10.82 -3.70
C ARG A 79 -24.07 10.59 -2.34
N LYS A 80 -24.03 9.32 -1.90
CA LYS A 80 -23.33 8.89 -0.70
C LYS A 80 -21.82 9.02 -0.93
N GLU A 81 -21.09 9.60 0.03
CA GLU A 81 -19.66 9.85 -0.08
C GLU A 81 -18.86 8.82 0.74
N VAL A 82 -17.77 8.32 0.16
CA VAL A 82 -16.84 7.42 0.85
C VAL A 82 -15.64 8.18 1.39
N TYR A 83 -15.28 7.91 2.62
CA TYR A 83 -14.08 8.41 3.29
C TYR A 83 -13.17 7.25 3.67
N TYR A 84 -12.03 7.14 3.00
CA TYR A 84 -11.08 6.04 3.17
C TYR A 84 -9.93 6.46 4.07
N MET A 85 -9.91 5.92 5.29
CA MET A 85 -8.92 6.25 6.32
C MET A 85 -7.73 5.31 6.24
N SER A 86 -6.54 5.81 5.95
CA SER A 86 -5.32 5.01 5.92
C SER A 86 -4.12 5.80 6.42
N MET A 87 -3.22 5.13 7.17
CA MET A 87 -1.95 5.73 7.59
C MET A 87 -1.00 5.96 6.44
N GLU A 88 -1.21 5.30 5.30
CA GLU A 88 -0.33 5.42 4.14
C GLU A 88 -1.09 5.35 2.82
N PHE A 89 -0.61 6.12 1.83
CA PHE A 89 -0.98 6.05 0.43
C PHE A 89 0.28 6.05 -0.41
N LEU A 90 0.69 4.89 -0.93
CA LEU A 90 1.89 4.78 -1.76
C LEU A 90 1.54 5.17 -3.20
N VAL A 91 1.42 6.46 -3.44
CA VAL A 91 0.95 7.04 -4.71
C VAL A 91 1.97 6.77 -5.83
N GLY A 92 3.27 6.86 -5.54
CA GLY A 92 4.34 6.85 -6.54
C GLY A 92 4.50 8.21 -7.20
N THR A 93 4.98 8.23 -8.44
CA THR A 93 5.05 9.44 -9.27
C THR A 93 3.66 9.83 -9.77
N SER A 94 3.39 11.13 -9.91
CA SER A 94 2.05 11.64 -10.21
C SER A 94 1.90 12.17 -11.62
N LEU A 95 2.95 12.78 -12.20
CA LEU A 95 2.84 13.48 -13.47
C LEU A 95 2.41 12.57 -14.62
N ARG A 96 3.13 11.49 -14.86
CA ARG A 96 2.82 10.54 -15.93
C ARG A 96 1.44 9.90 -15.76
N ASN A 97 1.10 9.51 -14.53
CA ASN A 97 -0.21 8.90 -14.24
C ASN A 97 -1.38 9.85 -14.54
N ASN A 98 -1.24 11.12 -14.15
CA ASN A 98 -2.28 12.12 -14.40
C ASN A 98 -2.42 12.44 -15.89
N LEU A 99 -1.32 12.60 -16.62
CA LEU A 99 -1.37 12.85 -18.08
C LEU A 99 -1.99 11.66 -18.83
N PHE A 100 -1.65 10.42 -18.43
CA PHE A 100 -2.25 9.21 -19.00
C PHE A 100 -3.76 9.14 -18.74
N ASN A 101 -4.18 9.33 -17.49
CA ASN A 101 -5.59 9.26 -17.12
C ASN A 101 -6.44 10.37 -17.79
N LEU A 102 -5.87 11.55 -17.98
CA LEU A 102 -6.51 12.68 -18.65
C LEU A 102 -6.47 12.58 -20.19
N GLY A 103 -5.73 11.59 -20.76
CA GLY A 103 -5.57 11.45 -22.21
C GLY A 103 -4.73 12.56 -22.84
N LEU A 104 -3.88 13.25 -22.06
CA LEU A 104 -3.12 14.43 -22.48
C LEU A 104 -1.63 14.16 -22.77
N GLU A 105 -1.17 12.91 -22.60
CA GLU A 105 0.27 12.58 -22.73
C GLU A 105 0.81 12.91 -24.14
N ALA A 106 0.07 12.58 -25.19
CA ALA A 106 0.53 12.78 -26.57
C ALA A 106 0.67 14.26 -26.94
N GLU A 107 -0.29 15.09 -26.52
CA GLU A 107 -0.30 16.53 -26.79
C GLU A 107 0.83 17.23 -26.04
N PHE A 108 1.06 16.91 -24.76
CA PHE A 108 2.17 17.48 -23.99
C PHE A 108 3.52 16.97 -24.46
N ARG A 109 3.65 15.69 -24.83
CA ARG A 109 4.88 15.15 -25.43
C ARG A 109 5.27 15.92 -26.67
N LYS A 110 4.30 16.17 -27.57
CA LYS A 110 4.53 16.96 -28.77
C LYS A 110 4.92 18.40 -28.47
N ALA A 111 4.17 19.09 -27.59
CA ALA A 111 4.45 20.48 -27.24
C ALA A 111 5.84 20.69 -26.60
N LEU A 112 6.27 19.75 -25.77
CA LEU A 112 7.61 19.75 -25.16
C LEU A 112 8.70 19.45 -26.19
N ALA A 113 8.50 18.47 -27.07
CA ALA A 113 9.44 18.13 -28.13
C ALA A 113 9.64 19.31 -29.12
N ASP A 114 8.55 20.02 -29.48
CA ASP A 114 8.59 21.19 -30.33
C ASP A 114 9.40 22.36 -29.69
N ALA A 115 9.50 22.37 -28.34
CA ALA A 115 10.30 23.32 -27.56
C ALA A 115 11.70 22.78 -27.16
N GLY A 116 12.09 21.59 -27.62
CA GLY A 116 13.40 21.00 -27.37
C GLY A 116 13.54 20.23 -26.03
N PHE A 117 12.42 19.85 -25.39
CA PHE A 117 12.41 19.06 -24.15
C PHE A 117 11.94 17.63 -24.42
N ASP A 118 12.57 16.65 -23.76
CA ASP A 118 12.09 15.27 -23.70
C ASP A 118 11.19 15.10 -22.46
N ILE A 119 9.93 14.67 -22.67
CA ILE A 119 8.99 14.43 -21.58
C ILE A 119 9.44 13.29 -20.65
N ASP A 120 10.21 12.32 -21.17
CA ASP A 120 10.70 11.20 -20.35
C ASP A 120 11.79 11.67 -19.38
N GLU A 121 12.62 12.66 -19.76
CA GLU A 121 13.54 13.34 -18.85
C GLU A 121 12.77 14.18 -17.81
N ILE A 122 11.65 14.80 -18.18
CA ILE A 122 10.78 15.54 -17.24
C ILE A 122 10.12 14.56 -16.26
N TYR A 123 9.64 13.38 -16.69
CA TYR A 123 9.11 12.34 -15.80
C TYR A 123 10.14 11.83 -14.78
N ALA A 124 11.43 11.78 -15.15
CA ALA A 124 12.50 11.37 -14.25
C ALA A 124 12.73 12.36 -13.08
N ILE A 125 12.24 13.61 -13.18
CA ILE A 125 12.31 14.61 -12.12
C ILE A 125 11.20 14.38 -11.06
N ASP A 126 10.06 13.75 -11.45
CA ASP A 126 8.90 13.57 -10.57
C ASP A 126 9.22 12.55 -9.44
N PRO A 127 9.24 12.97 -8.18
CA PRO A 127 9.60 12.06 -7.09
C PRO A 127 8.45 11.09 -6.77
N ASP A 128 8.79 9.90 -6.29
CA ASP A 128 7.82 9.08 -5.58
C ASP A 128 7.37 9.81 -4.30
N ALA A 129 6.07 10.02 -4.13
CA ALA A 129 5.56 10.69 -2.94
C ALA A 129 5.84 9.87 -1.68
N GLY A 130 6.48 10.46 -0.68
CA GLY A 130 6.86 9.84 0.60
C GLY A 130 5.68 9.59 1.54
N LEU A 131 4.55 9.14 1.01
CA LEU A 131 3.27 9.00 1.73
C LEU A 131 2.92 7.55 2.05
N GLY A 132 3.77 6.59 1.73
CA GLY A 132 3.53 5.17 1.96
C GLY A 132 4.80 4.34 1.93
N ASN A 133 4.69 3.07 2.31
CA ASN A 133 5.82 2.15 2.41
C ASN A 133 5.62 0.84 1.65
N GLY A 134 4.42 0.24 1.74
CA GLY A 134 4.23 -1.14 1.29
C GLY A 134 2.89 -1.43 0.63
N GLY A 135 2.47 -2.70 0.73
CA GLY A 135 1.25 -3.21 0.09
C GLY A 135 -0.02 -2.48 0.52
N LEU A 136 -0.14 -2.16 1.82
CA LEU A 136 -1.28 -1.43 2.38
C LEU A 136 -1.48 -0.07 1.70
N GLY A 137 -0.42 0.75 1.64
CA GLY A 137 -0.48 2.08 1.05
C GLY A 137 -0.65 2.04 -0.46
N ARG A 138 -0.03 1.06 -1.15
CA ARG A 138 -0.24 0.92 -2.60
C ARG A 138 -1.67 0.48 -2.92
N LEU A 139 -2.26 -0.40 -2.12
CA LEU A 139 -3.66 -0.80 -2.26
C LEU A 139 -4.61 0.40 -2.12
N ALA A 140 -4.42 1.21 -1.07
CA ALA A 140 -5.20 2.44 -0.86
C ALA A 140 -5.13 3.37 -2.08
N SER A 141 -3.93 3.55 -2.66
CA SER A 141 -3.73 4.35 -3.88
C SER A 141 -4.40 3.72 -5.12
N CYS A 142 -4.37 2.38 -5.27
CA CYS A 142 -5.07 1.67 -6.34
C CYS A 142 -6.59 1.83 -6.23
N TYR A 143 -7.12 1.83 -5.02
CA TYR A 143 -8.56 1.99 -4.78
C TYR A 143 -9.03 3.43 -5.05
N MET A 144 -8.22 4.44 -4.72
CA MET A 144 -8.50 5.83 -5.10
C MET A 144 -8.55 6.01 -6.62
N ASP A 145 -7.57 5.42 -7.35
CA ASP A 145 -7.53 5.44 -8.82
C ASP A 145 -8.78 4.79 -9.42
N ALA A 146 -9.12 3.58 -8.96
CA ALA A 146 -10.29 2.84 -9.41
C ALA A 146 -11.61 3.55 -9.10
N ALA A 147 -11.79 4.04 -7.87
CA ALA A 147 -13.00 4.78 -7.48
C ALA A 147 -13.18 6.03 -8.33
N THR A 148 -12.09 6.74 -8.64
CA THR A 148 -12.15 7.92 -9.52
C THR A 148 -12.49 7.53 -10.96
N GLY A 149 -11.89 6.44 -11.47
CA GLY A 149 -12.19 5.92 -12.83
C GLY A 149 -13.63 5.43 -13.02
N MET A 150 -14.33 5.11 -11.92
CA MET A 150 -15.74 4.67 -11.91
C MET A 150 -16.69 5.76 -11.41
N ASP A 151 -16.24 7.01 -11.31
CA ASP A 151 -17.02 8.16 -10.86
C ASP A 151 -17.62 8.00 -9.45
N TYR A 152 -17.02 7.18 -8.57
CA TYR A 152 -17.42 7.12 -7.17
C TYR A 152 -16.83 8.30 -6.37
N PRO A 153 -17.66 9.04 -5.60
CA PRO A 153 -17.19 10.15 -4.77
C PRO A 153 -16.43 9.61 -3.55
N MET A 154 -15.10 9.62 -3.62
CA MET A 154 -14.21 9.12 -2.58
C MET A 154 -13.22 10.18 -2.14
N THR A 155 -13.01 10.29 -0.84
CA THR A 155 -11.93 11.11 -0.25
C THR A 155 -11.04 10.22 0.58
N GLY A 156 -9.74 10.17 0.25
CA GLY A 156 -8.73 9.53 1.09
C GLY A 156 -8.25 10.47 2.18
N PHE A 157 -7.94 9.95 3.36
CA PHE A 157 -7.32 10.70 4.44
C PHE A 157 -6.05 10.03 4.93
N SER A 158 -4.97 10.82 5.06
CA SER A 158 -3.69 10.39 5.61
C SER A 158 -2.93 11.56 6.25
N ILE A 159 -1.66 11.36 6.57
CA ILE A 159 -0.76 12.38 7.10
C ILE A 159 0.20 12.83 5.99
N ARG A 160 0.49 14.13 5.94
CA ARG A 160 1.52 14.72 5.08
C ARG A 160 2.90 14.50 5.71
N TYR A 161 3.46 13.29 5.51
CA TYR A 161 4.81 13.02 6.01
C TYR A 161 5.84 13.86 5.26
N GLU A 162 6.72 14.52 6.00
CA GLU A 162 7.75 15.37 5.42
C GLU A 162 8.86 14.55 4.74
N PHE A 163 9.26 13.43 5.36
CA PHE A 163 10.37 12.58 4.92
C PHE A 163 9.95 11.15 4.54
N GLY A 164 8.66 10.85 4.44
CA GLY A 164 8.22 9.48 4.19
C GLY A 164 8.69 8.50 5.26
N ILE A 165 9.12 7.28 4.84
CA ILE A 165 9.71 6.29 5.76
C ILE A 165 11.23 6.47 5.85
N PHE A 166 11.95 6.36 4.77
CA PHE A 166 13.38 6.65 4.57
C PHE A 166 13.82 6.31 3.13
N LYS A 167 14.93 6.90 2.70
CA LYS A 167 15.69 6.50 1.52
C LYS A 167 16.74 5.48 1.94
N GLN A 168 16.76 4.30 1.26
CA GLN A 168 17.70 3.22 1.57
C GLN A 168 19.02 3.40 0.81
N LYS A 169 20.14 3.16 1.49
CA LYS A 169 21.46 2.96 0.91
C LYS A 169 22.13 1.72 1.53
N ILE A 170 22.91 1.02 0.73
CA ILE A 170 23.77 -0.07 1.20
C ILE A 170 25.18 0.47 1.37
N VAL A 171 25.64 0.57 2.63
CA VAL A 171 26.97 1.04 2.99
C VAL A 171 27.71 -0.11 3.67
N ASP A 172 28.87 -0.49 3.15
CA ASP A 172 29.68 -1.63 3.64
C ASP A 172 28.90 -2.94 3.77
N GLY A 173 27.92 -3.15 2.86
CA GLY A 173 27.07 -4.35 2.84
C GLY A 173 25.88 -4.30 3.80
N TRP A 174 25.64 -3.16 4.46
CA TRP A 174 24.56 -3.01 5.45
C TRP A 174 23.57 -1.92 5.04
N GLN A 175 22.27 -2.15 5.31
CA GLN A 175 21.25 -1.13 5.06
C GLN A 175 21.40 0.05 6.02
N MET A 176 21.48 1.25 5.44
CA MET A 176 21.42 2.54 6.11
C MET A 176 20.19 3.33 5.67
N GLU A 177 19.60 4.08 6.60
CA GLU A 177 18.41 4.89 6.41
C GLU A 177 18.78 6.38 6.34
N PHE A 178 18.32 7.05 5.27
CA PHE A 178 18.49 8.48 5.05
C PHE A 178 17.13 9.17 4.90
N PRO A 179 17.02 10.49 5.17
CA PRO A 179 15.81 11.23 4.91
C PRO A 179 15.39 11.17 3.43
N ASP A 180 14.12 10.90 3.17
CA ASP A 180 13.54 10.91 1.82
C ASP A 180 12.90 12.28 1.56
N ASN A 181 13.67 13.21 0.96
CA ASN A 181 13.27 14.60 0.68
C ASN A 181 12.36 14.69 -0.57
N TRP A 182 11.26 13.96 -0.61
CA TRP A 182 10.35 13.94 -1.76
C TRP A 182 9.69 15.31 -2.06
N LEU A 183 9.72 16.24 -1.09
CA LEU A 183 9.21 17.61 -1.23
C LEU A 183 10.29 18.62 -1.69
N GLU A 184 11.46 18.17 -2.13
CA GLU A 184 12.56 19.05 -2.58
C GLU A 184 12.13 20.00 -3.69
N MET A 185 11.22 19.56 -4.57
CA MET A 185 10.66 20.38 -5.66
C MET A 185 9.54 21.33 -5.21
N GLY A 186 9.22 21.39 -3.92
CA GLY A 186 8.10 22.11 -3.31
C GLY A 186 6.78 21.34 -3.39
N ASP A 187 5.72 21.97 -2.89
CA ASP A 187 4.36 21.39 -2.83
C ASP A 187 3.63 21.47 -4.20
N VAL A 188 4.30 21.05 -5.30
CA VAL A 188 3.72 21.22 -6.66
C VAL A 188 2.39 20.49 -6.84
N TRP A 189 2.22 19.34 -6.18
CA TRP A 189 0.98 18.54 -6.21
C TRP A 189 0.02 18.83 -5.06
N LEU A 190 0.46 19.57 -4.04
CA LEU A 190 -0.29 19.78 -2.80
C LEU A 190 -0.83 21.21 -2.73
N GLN A 191 -2.06 21.33 -2.24
CA GLN A 191 -2.71 22.62 -2.01
C GLN A 191 -3.13 22.73 -0.54
N ALA A 192 -2.50 23.62 0.21
CA ALA A 192 -2.85 23.91 1.60
C ALA A 192 -4.22 24.60 1.69
N ARG A 193 -5.01 24.20 2.71
CA ARG A 193 -6.27 24.86 3.08
C ARG A 193 -6.22 25.29 4.55
N GLU A 194 -5.50 26.37 4.82
CA GLU A 194 -5.25 26.83 6.20
C GLU A 194 -6.54 27.25 6.93
N ASP A 195 -7.54 27.77 6.23
CA ASP A 195 -8.83 28.15 6.78
C ASP A 195 -9.69 26.97 7.25
N ASP A 196 -9.34 25.76 6.81
CA ASP A 196 -9.99 24.50 7.18
C ASP A 196 -9.20 23.72 8.26
N ALA A 197 -8.19 24.35 8.87
CA ALA A 197 -7.44 23.74 9.97
C ALA A 197 -8.35 23.45 11.16
N VAL A 198 -8.10 22.32 11.83
CA VAL A 198 -8.86 21.88 13.00
C VAL A 198 -7.93 21.58 14.18
N GLU A 199 -8.44 21.84 15.40
CA GLU A 199 -7.70 21.56 16.63
C GLU A 199 -7.81 20.08 17.01
N VAL A 200 -6.66 19.45 17.33
CA VAL A 200 -6.60 18.08 17.87
C VAL A 200 -5.93 18.13 19.25
N LYS A 201 -6.59 17.55 20.26
CA LYS A 201 -6.23 17.62 21.69
C LYS A 201 -5.59 16.34 22.17
N PHE A 202 -4.51 16.46 22.96
CA PHE A 202 -3.78 15.35 23.56
C PHE A 202 -3.57 15.52 25.05
N GLY A 203 -3.65 14.43 25.82
CA GLY A 203 -3.40 14.43 27.25
C GLY A 203 -4.45 15.21 28.05
N GLY A 204 -4.05 15.71 29.23
CA GLY A 204 -4.94 16.39 30.14
C GLY A 204 -5.79 15.45 31.00
N GLU A 205 -6.87 15.95 31.53
CA GLU A 205 -7.79 15.25 32.43
C GLU A 205 -9.23 15.36 31.94
N VAL A 206 -10.04 14.34 32.22
CA VAL A 206 -11.47 14.34 31.96
C VAL A 206 -12.20 14.87 33.19
N ARG A 207 -13.03 15.90 33.03
CA ARG A 207 -13.96 16.41 34.05
C ARG A 207 -15.37 16.10 33.62
N GLU A 208 -16.15 15.53 34.57
CA GLU A 208 -17.51 15.11 34.36
C GLU A 208 -18.41 15.85 35.35
N TRP A 209 -19.57 16.33 34.90
CA TRP A 209 -20.56 16.99 35.77
C TRP A 209 -21.97 16.83 35.22
N MET A 210 -22.95 17.07 36.08
CA MET A 210 -24.36 17.17 35.67
C MET A 210 -24.72 18.64 35.46
N ASP A 211 -25.32 18.95 34.32
CA ASP A 211 -25.86 20.26 33.97
C ASP A 211 -27.34 20.11 33.56
N ASN A 212 -28.28 20.58 34.41
CA ASN A 212 -29.72 20.46 34.17
C ASN A 212 -30.15 19.04 33.76
N ASP A 213 -29.79 18.04 34.57
CA ASP A 213 -30.02 16.59 34.36
C ASP A 213 -29.32 15.99 33.11
N ARG A 214 -28.42 16.73 32.47
CA ARG A 214 -27.59 16.24 31.38
C ARG A 214 -26.17 15.94 31.85
N PHE A 215 -25.64 14.80 31.49
CA PHE A 215 -24.25 14.45 31.71
C PHE A 215 -23.37 15.23 30.72
N LYS A 216 -22.44 16.01 31.26
CA LYS A 216 -21.48 16.82 30.50
C LYS A 216 -20.06 16.37 30.81
N VAL A 217 -19.23 16.43 29.80
CA VAL A 217 -17.82 16.06 29.87
C VAL A 217 -16.97 17.15 29.21
N ALA A 218 -15.83 17.47 29.84
CA ALA A 218 -14.81 18.32 29.23
C ALA A 218 -13.42 17.75 29.47
N GLN A 219 -12.57 17.83 28.47
CA GLN A 219 -11.14 17.59 28.59
C GLN A 219 -10.46 18.91 28.96
N VAL A 220 -9.69 18.93 30.06
CA VAL A 220 -9.00 20.13 30.56
C VAL A 220 -7.51 19.89 30.73
N GLY A 221 -6.70 20.94 30.68
CA GLY A 221 -5.24 20.81 30.83
C GLY A 221 -4.54 20.06 29.69
N TYR A 222 -5.20 19.98 28.53
CA TYR A 222 -4.65 19.29 27.34
C TYR A 222 -3.60 20.14 26.61
N SER A 223 -2.76 19.49 25.84
CA SER A 223 -1.99 20.11 24.77
C SER A 223 -2.72 19.95 23.44
N SER A 224 -2.57 20.90 22.52
CA SER A 224 -3.19 20.80 21.20
C SER A 224 -2.26 21.11 20.06
N VAL A 225 -2.59 20.59 18.89
CA VAL A 225 -1.99 20.93 17.61
C VAL A 225 -3.07 21.32 16.62
N MET A 226 -2.74 22.20 15.66
CA MET A 226 -3.59 22.46 14.51
C MET A 226 -3.25 21.45 13.41
N ALA A 227 -4.22 20.66 13.01
CA ALA A 227 -4.14 19.82 11.83
C ALA A 227 -4.55 20.64 10.61
N VAL A 228 -3.59 20.94 9.74
CA VAL A 228 -3.78 21.71 8.49
C VAL A 228 -3.91 20.75 7.32
N PRO A 229 -5.04 20.76 6.58
CA PRO A 229 -5.22 19.87 5.45
C PRO A 229 -4.51 20.38 4.20
N TYR A 230 -3.90 19.44 3.47
CA TYR A 230 -3.34 19.62 2.14
C TYR A 230 -4.06 18.70 1.16
N ASP A 231 -4.64 19.25 0.09
CA ASP A 231 -5.31 18.47 -0.93
C ASP A 231 -4.33 18.03 -2.02
N MET A 232 -4.37 16.74 -2.36
CA MET A 232 -3.77 16.13 -3.54
C MET A 232 -4.89 15.55 -4.40
N TYR A 233 -4.97 15.96 -5.66
CA TYR A 233 -6.04 15.49 -6.55
C TYR A 233 -5.63 14.19 -7.26
N ILE A 234 -6.57 13.25 -7.35
CA ILE A 234 -6.42 11.96 -7.98
C ILE A 234 -7.31 11.90 -9.21
N SER A 235 -6.70 11.69 -10.37
CA SER A 235 -7.41 11.51 -11.64
C SER A 235 -7.92 10.07 -11.81
N GLY A 236 -8.99 9.87 -12.56
CA GLY A 236 -9.45 8.57 -13.06
C GLY A 236 -9.24 8.47 -14.56
N TYR A 237 -9.01 7.25 -15.06
CA TYR A 237 -8.84 7.02 -16.49
C TYR A 237 -10.15 7.26 -17.26
N ASP A 238 -10.13 8.15 -18.26
CA ASP A 238 -11.27 8.46 -19.13
C ASP A 238 -12.56 8.76 -18.32
N SER A 239 -12.41 9.47 -17.18
CA SER A 239 -13.47 9.80 -16.23
C SER A 239 -13.62 11.30 -16.08
N ASP A 240 -14.84 11.78 -15.83
CA ASP A 240 -15.10 13.19 -15.52
C ASP A 240 -14.81 13.53 -14.05
N ALA A 241 -14.59 12.53 -13.21
CA ALA A 241 -14.27 12.71 -11.81
C ALA A 241 -12.80 13.10 -11.57
N ALA A 242 -12.59 13.82 -10.50
CA ALA A 242 -11.31 13.87 -9.78
C ALA A 242 -11.61 13.83 -8.28
N ASN A 243 -11.00 12.89 -7.58
CA ASN A 243 -11.14 12.73 -6.13
C ASN A 243 -10.00 13.42 -5.37
N ARG A 244 -10.11 13.50 -4.04
CA ARG A 244 -9.10 14.13 -3.20
C ARG A 244 -8.48 13.13 -2.25
N LEU A 245 -7.16 13.22 -2.12
CA LEU A 245 -6.41 12.70 -0.97
C LEU A 245 -6.09 13.90 -0.06
N VAL A 246 -6.65 13.94 1.14
CA VAL A 246 -6.44 14.98 2.13
C VAL A 246 -5.34 14.51 3.09
N LEU A 247 -4.28 15.31 3.19
CA LEU A 247 -3.08 15.02 3.95
C LEU A 247 -2.93 16.02 5.11
N TRP A 248 -2.97 15.52 6.34
CA TRP A 248 -2.90 16.35 7.53
C TRP A 248 -1.45 16.68 7.92
N SER A 249 -1.14 17.95 8.07
CA SER A 249 0.12 18.45 8.63
C SER A 249 -0.11 19.01 10.02
N ALA A 250 0.68 18.60 11.00
CA ALA A 250 0.58 19.10 12.37
C ALA A 250 1.38 20.41 12.53
N LYS A 251 0.73 21.46 13.03
CA LYS A 251 1.34 22.77 13.33
C LYS A 251 0.93 23.22 14.73
N LEU A 252 1.67 24.12 15.37
CA LEU A 252 1.22 24.75 16.60
C LEU A 252 0.14 25.81 16.33
N PRO A 253 -0.80 26.02 17.28
CA PRO A 253 -1.77 27.12 17.21
C PRO A 253 -1.12 28.50 17.23
N GLN A 254 0.02 28.64 17.94
CA GLN A 254 0.84 29.85 17.98
C GLN A 254 2.23 29.52 17.43
N SER A 255 2.56 30.08 16.28
CA SER A 255 3.67 29.62 15.47
C SER A 255 5.07 29.93 16.02
N PHE A 256 5.21 30.88 17.00
CA PHE A 256 6.54 31.32 17.40
C PHE A 256 6.55 32.01 18.76
N ASP A 257 7.44 31.62 19.67
CA ASP A 257 7.61 32.29 20.96
C ASP A 257 8.57 33.50 20.84
N MET A 258 8.00 34.62 20.38
CA MET A 258 8.74 35.90 20.27
C MET A 258 9.40 36.33 21.55
N ALA A 259 8.80 36.04 22.72
CA ALA A 259 9.35 36.43 24.01
C ALA A 259 10.62 35.64 24.37
N ALA A 260 10.63 34.33 24.10
CA ALA A 260 11.83 33.50 24.25
C ALA A 260 12.92 33.93 23.24
N PHE A 261 12.56 34.14 21.98
CA PHE A 261 13.47 34.61 20.94
C PHE A 261 14.12 35.95 21.29
N SER A 262 13.34 36.95 21.74
CA SER A 262 13.84 38.26 22.12
C SER A 262 14.77 38.24 23.33
N ARG A 263 14.69 37.23 24.19
CA ARG A 263 15.61 37.00 25.30
C ARG A 263 16.86 36.20 24.93
N GLY A 264 17.01 35.80 23.66
CA GLY A 264 18.16 35.00 23.20
C GLY A 264 18.00 33.48 23.44
N ASP A 265 16.84 33.01 23.91
CA ASP A 265 16.53 31.59 24.08
C ASP A 265 15.95 31.00 22.77
N TYR A 266 16.80 30.93 21.77
CA TYR A 266 16.41 30.49 20.41
C TYR A 266 15.96 29.03 20.36
N VAL A 267 16.58 28.14 21.14
CA VAL A 267 16.20 26.72 21.20
C VAL A 267 14.79 26.60 21.71
N ARG A 268 14.46 27.23 22.84
CA ARG A 268 13.12 27.20 23.44
C ARG A 268 12.06 27.83 22.54
N ALA A 269 12.41 28.89 21.80
CA ALA A 269 11.51 29.54 20.85
C ALA A 269 11.05 28.61 19.73
N LEU A 270 11.88 27.63 19.35
CA LEU A 270 11.64 26.66 18.27
C LEU A 270 11.17 25.29 18.78
N GLU A 271 11.51 24.91 20.02
CA GLU A 271 11.28 23.57 20.58
C GLU A 271 9.80 23.13 20.50
N ARG A 272 8.89 24.01 20.89
CA ARG A 272 7.45 23.72 20.88
C ARG A 272 6.94 23.44 19.46
N ASN A 273 7.40 24.23 18.48
CA ASN A 273 7.04 24.04 17.06
C ASN A 273 7.57 22.68 16.57
N ALA A 274 8.85 22.41 16.82
CA ALA A 274 9.47 21.15 16.41
C ALA A 274 8.75 19.93 17.01
N MET A 275 8.33 20.01 18.29
CA MET A 275 7.57 18.90 18.92
C MET A 275 6.22 18.65 18.29
N ALA A 276 5.45 19.70 17.95
CA ALA A 276 4.17 19.55 17.27
C ALA A 276 4.34 18.98 15.85
N GLU A 277 5.26 19.55 15.07
CA GLU A 277 5.56 19.12 13.71
C GLU A 277 6.11 17.69 13.64
N THR A 278 6.75 17.17 14.70
CA THR A 278 7.25 15.80 14.77
C THR A 278 6.16 14.76 14.45
N ILE A 279 4.88 15.06 14.77
CA ILE A 279 3.76 14.15 14.49
C ILE A 279 3.62 13.85 12.99
N SER A 280 3.95 14.80 12.13
CA SER A 280 3.85 14.65 10.66
C SER A 280 5.22 14.55 9.96
N LYS A 281 6.33 14.26 10.69
CA LYS A 281 7.68 14.19 10.09
C LYS A 281 7.94 12.90 9.32
N VAL A 282 7.73 11.74 9.96
CA VAL A 282 8.18 10.44 9.46
C VAL A 282 7.07 9.41 9.56
N LEU A 283 6.87 8.63 8.50
CA LEU A 283 5.97 7.47 8.47
C LEU A 283 6.58 6.32 9.28
N TYR A 284 5.79 5.73 10.18
CA TYR A 284 6.19 4.59 11.02
C TYR A 284 7.49 4.83 11.80
N PRO A 285 7.51 5.79 12.74
CA PRO A 285 8.65 5.92 13.65
C PRO A 285 8.87 4.60 14.40
N ALA A 286 10.14 4.33 14.76
CA ALA A 286 10.49 3.14 15.52
C ALA A 286 9.69 3.08 16.83
N ASP A 287 9.11 1.91 17.16
CA ASP A 287 8.21 1.67 18.30
C ASP A 287 8.75 0.62 19.30
N ASP A 288 10.04 0.35 19.24
CA ASP A 288 10.77 -0.46 20.21
C ASP A 288 10.98 0.25 21.56
N HIS A 289 10.71 1.56 21.61
CA HIS A 289 10.78 2.41 22.81
C HIS A 289 9.48 3.22 23.03
N ILE A 290 9.27 3.66 24.28
CA ILE A 290 8.04 4.33 24.71
C ILE A 290 7.72 5.63 23.94
N GLN A 291 8.73 6.41 23.55
CA GLN A 291 8.55 7.67 22.84
C GLN A 291 8.04 7.42 21.40
N GLY A 292 8.56 6.39 20.74
CA GLY A 292 8.06 5.99 19.43
C GLY A 292 6.62 5.50 19.48
N LYS A 293 6.26 4.70 20.49
CA LYS A 293 4.87 4.28 20.73
C LYS A 293 3.93 5.48 20.95
N ARG A 294 4.34 6.46 21.77
CA ARG A 294 3.59 7.72 21.97
C ARG A 294 3.39 8.47 20.66
N LEU A 295 4.44 8.59 19.86
CA LEU A 295 4.38 9.30 18.58
C LEU A 295 3.43 8.60 17.60
N ARG A 296 3.50 7.27 17.47
CA ARG A 296 2.58 6.49 16.62
C ARG A 296 1.12 6.66 17.04
N LEU A 297 0.83 6.60 18.34
CA LEU A 297 -0.54 6.83 18.84
C LEU A 297 -1.03 8.26 18.52
N LYS A 298 -0.16 9.26 18.66
CA LYS A 298 -0.47 10.64 18.26
C LYS A 298 -0.73 10.79 16.76
N GLN A 299 0.05 10.12 15.92
CA GLN A 299 -0.17 10.11 14.48
C GLN A 299 -1.54 9.53 14.12
N GLN A 300 -1.91 8.39 14.68
CA GLN A 300 -3.21 7.75 14.44
C GLN A 300 -4.37 8.65 14.89
N TYR A 301 -4.26 9.26 16.08
CA TYR A 301 -5.32 10.13 16.58
C TYR A 301 -5.39 11.46 15.81
N LEU A 302 -4.26 12.05 15.40
CA LEU A 302 -4.25 13.23 14.52
C LEU A 302 -5.04 12.96 13.23
N LEU A 303 -4.72 11.85 12.55
CA LEU A 303 -5.41 11.43 11.33
C LEU A 303 -6.91 11.31 11.57
N VAL A 304 -7.31 10.55 12.58
CA VAL A 304 -8.71 10.22 12.85
C VAL A 304 -9.51 11.43 13.27
N SER A 305 -9.05 12.17 14.30
CA SER A 305 -9.78 13.30 14.84
C SER A 305 -9.95 14.43 13.84
N ALA A 306 -8.88 14.80 13.14
CA ALA A 306 -8.93 15.84 12.11
C ALA A 306 -9.89 15.45 10.96
N SER A 307 -9.85 14.21 10.51
CA SER A 307 -10.69 13.73 9.42
C SER A 307 -12.16 13.70 9.79
N LEU A 308 -12.51 13.16 10.96
CA LEU A 308 -13.90 13.10 11.43
C LEU A 308 -14.49 14.49 11.67
N GLN A 309 -13.73 15.43 12.26
CA GLN A 309 -14.17 16.83 12.40
C GLN A 309 -14.48 17.45 11.03
N SER A 310 -13.61 17.23 10.03
CA SER A 310 -13.82 17.72 8.67
C SER A 310 -15.05 17.12 7.99
N ILE A 311 -15.27 15.81 8.14
CA ILE A 311 -16.42 15.08 7.60
C ILE A 311 -17.72 15.62 8.23
N LEU A 312 -17.78 15.71 9.56
CA LEU A 312 -18.97 16.18 10.27
C LEU A 312 -19.28 17.65 9.94
N LYS A 313 -18.26 18.52 9.87
CA LYS A 313 -18.42 19.93 9.45
C LYS A 313 -19.03 20.05 8.05
N LYS A 314 -18.52 19.26 7.09
CA LYS A 314 -19.05 19.20 5.72
C LYS A 314 -20.48 18.68 5.68
N HIS A 315 -20.74 17.59 6.38
CA HIS A 315 -22.07 16.96 6.44
C HIS A 315 -23.11 17.92 7.02
N TYR A 316 -22.83 18.53 8.19
CA TYR A 316 -23.74 19.47 8.83
C TYR A 316 -24.00 20.74 8.00
N LYS A 317 -22.98 21.23 7.30
CA LYS A 317 -23.16 22.36 6.37
C LYS A 317 -24.24 22.08 5.33
N LYS A 318 -24.35 20.84 4.85
CA LYS A 318 -25.30 20.42 3.80
C LYS A 318 -26.66 20.00 4.37
N TYR A 319 -26.67 19.13 5.38
CA TYR A 319 -27.89 18.44 5.82
C TYR A 319 -28.50 19.01 7.11
N ARG A 320 -27.74 19.79 7.91
CA ARG A 320 -28.15 20.40 9.18
C ARG A 320 -28.59 19.39 10.25
N THR A 321 -28.20 18.14 10.10
CA THR A 321 -28.40 17.03 11.03
C THR A 321 -27.27 16.03 10.92
N TYR A 322 -27.08 15.16 11.92
CA TYR A 322 -26.17 14.02 11.86
C TYR A 322 -26.91 12.68 11.87
N THR A 323 -28.24 12.67 12.07
CA THR A 323 -29.03 11.43 12.14
C THR A 323 -29.01 10.64 10.83
N ASN A 324 -28.85 11.31 9.70
CA ASN A 324 -28.75 10.70 8.35
C ASN A 324 -27.29 10.47 7.90
N LEU A 325 -26.33 10.50 8.83
CA LEU A 325 -24.91 10.28 8.50
C LEU A 325 -24.68 8.93 7.81
N PRO A 326 -25.25 7.79 8.29
CA PRO A 326 -25.05 6.49 7.68
C PRO A 326 -25.56 6.35 6.24
N GLU A 327 -26.63 7.09 5.90
CA GLU A 327 -27.25 7.08 4.56
C GLU A 327 -26.46 7.92 3.54
N LYS A 328 -25.65 8.87 4.01
CA LYS A 328 -24.91 9.85 3.18
C LYS A 328 -23.40 9.68 3.21
N VAL A 329 -22.88 8.92 4.18
CA VAL A 329 -21.45 8.77 4.44
C VAL A 329 -21.13 7.32 4.73
N ALA A 330 -20.08 6.80 4.09
CA ALA A 330 -19.40 5.56 4.45
C ALA A 330 -17.96 5.89 4.86
N ILE A 331 -17.52 5.47 6.05
CA ILE A 331 -16.14 5.64 6.52
C ILE A 331 -15.49 4.26 6.57
N HIS A 332 -14.40 4.08 5.83
CA HIS A 332 -13.69 2.81 5.76
C HIS A 332 -12.36 2.86 6.51
N ILE A 333 -12.19 1.95 7.46
CA ILE A 333 -11.01 1.76 8.31
C ILE A 333 -10.06 0.77 7.61
N ASN A 334 -8.94 1.28 7.08
CA ASN A 334 -7.93 0.48 6.39
C ASN A 334 -6.87 -0.02 7.38
N ASP A 335 -6.97 -1.28 7.78
CA ASP A 335 -6.27 -1.89 8.92
C ASP A 335 -6.66 -1.25 10.27
N THR A 336 -6.03 -1.64 11.38
CA THR A 336 -6.34 -1.15 12.72
C THR A 336 -5.81 0.25 13.01
N HIS A 337 -4.93 0.80 12.19
CA HIS A 337 -4.32 2.10 12.45
C HIS A 337 -5.35 3.23 12.66
N PRO A 338 -6.43 3.35 11.85
CA PRO A 338 -7.50 4.33 12.10
C PRO A 338 -8.65 3.80 12.97
N ALA A 339 -8.50 2.72 13.72
CA ALA A 339 -9.55 2.15 14.57
C ALA A 339 -10.12 3.15 15.62
N LEU A 340 -9.33 4.16 15.97
CA LEU A 340 -9.78 5.28 16.81
C LEU A 340 -10.99 6.06 16.23
N CYS A 341 -11.35 5.82 14.96
CA CYS A 341 -12.60 6.34 14.37
C CYS A 341 -13.82 5.95 15.19
N VAL A 342 -13.83 4.77 15.81
CA VAL A 342 -14.94 4.28 16.61
C VAL A 342 -15.18 5.19 17.83
N PRO A 343 -14.24 5.31 18.79
CA PRO A 343 -14.48 6.15 19.97
C PRO A 343 -14.45 7.65 19.67
N GLU A 344 -13.73 8.11 18.63
CA GLU A 344 -13.70 9.54 18.31
C GLU A 344 -15.00 10.02 17.66
N LEU A 345 -15.63 9.22 16.79
CA LEU A 345 -16.96 9.58 16.26
C LEU A 345 -17.99 9.62 17.38
N MET A 346 -17.95 8.66 18.32
CA MET A 346 -18.78 8.69 19.55
C MET A 346 -18.54 9.97 20.34
N ARG A 347 -17.25 10.36 20.58
CA ARG A 347 -16.90 11.57 21.32
C ARG A 347 -17.48 12.82 20.66
N LEU A 348 -17.29 12.96 19.35
CA LEU A 348 -17.79 14.12 18.61
C LEU A 348 -19.32 14.22 18.67
N LEU A 349 -20.02 13.11 18.49
CA LEU A 349 -21.50 13.11 18.56
C LEU A 349 -22.02 13.40 19.97
N ILE A 350 -21.42 12.81 21.01
CA ILE A 350 -21.88 12.97 22.41
C ILE A 350 -21.44 14.32 22.99
N ASP A 351 -20.13 14.63 22.94
CA ASP A 351 -19.56 15.75 23.69
C ASP A 351 -19.76 17.10 22.97
N GLU A 352 -19.77 17.09 21.61
CA GLU A 352 -19.86 18.32 20.82
C GLU A 352 -21.24 18.56 20.20
N HIS A 353 -22.06 17.49 20.04
CA HIS A 353 -23.36 17.58 19.36
C HIS A 353 -24.53 17.07 20.21
N ASP A 354 -24.33 16.81 21.50
CA ASP A 354 -25.35 16.47 22.51
C ASP A 354 -26.19 15.21 22.20
N PHE A 355 -25.68 14.24 21.43
CA PHE A 355 -26.34 12.96 21.19
C PHE A 355 -26.35 12.08 22.45
N GLY A 356 -27.42 11.31 22.61
CA GLY A 356 -27.43 10.21 23.59
C GLY A 356 -26.49 9.06 23.13
N TRP A 357 -26.02 8.25 24.11
CA TRP A 357 -25.07 7.15 23.81
C TRP A 357 -25.61 6.19 22.76
N ASP A 358 -26.84 5.72 22.89
CA ASP A 358 -27.38 4.66 22.03
C ASP A 358 -27.62 5.16 20.61
N GLU A 359 -28.04 6.43 20.44
CA GLU A 359 -28.17 7.05 19.12
C GLU A 359 -26.82 7.28 18.46
N ALA A 360 -25.83 7.80 19.21
CA ALA A 360 -24.46 7.97 18.72
C ALA A 360 -23.82 6.63 18.33
N TRP A 361 -24.10 5.57 19.09
CA TRP A 361 -23.61 4.21 18.81
C TRP A 361 -24.22 3.62 17.55
N ASP A 362 -25.55 3.77 17.35
CA ASP A 362 -26.21 3.33 16.12
C ASP A 362 -25.62 4.01 14.87
N ILE A 363 -25.50 5.34 14.93
CA ILE A 363 -24.88 6.13 13.84
C ILE A 363 -23.44 5.65 13.57
N THR A 364 -22.64 5.48 14.61
CA THR A 364 -21.24 5.06 14.51
C THR A 364 -21.14 3.67 13.87
N CYS A 365 -21.91 2.70 14.38
CA CYS A 365 -21.87 1.34 13.85
C CYS A 365 -22.28 1.23 12.38
N ARG A 366 -23.30 1.97 11.95
CA ARG A 366 -23.82 1.96 10.59
C ARG A 366 -22.94 2.74 9.60
N THR A 367 -22.08 3.63 10.10
CA THR A 367 -21.21 4.46 9.26
C THR A 367 -19.84 3.81 9.00
N LEU A 368 -19.35 3.00 9.95
CA LEU A 368 -17.97 2.46 9.93
C LEU A 368 -17.90 1.03 9.38
N SER A 369 -16.91 0.78 8.53
CA SER A 369 -16.51 -0.54 8.05
C SER A 369 -15.00 -0.74 8.19
N TYR A 370 -14.53 -2.01 8.23
CA TYR A 370 -13.16 -2.36 8.56
C TYR A 370 -12.61 -3.44 7.64
N THR A 371 -11.40 -3.21 7.10
CA THR A 371 -10.62 -4.25 6.41
C THR A 371 -9.43 -4.67 7.27
N ASN A 372 -9.30 -5.98 7.53
CA ASN A 372 -8.12 -6.57 8.16
C ASN A 372 -7.09 -6.96 7.08
N HIS A 373 -5.80 -6.70 7.34
CA HIS A 373 -4.70 -6.97 6.42
C HIS A 373 -3.66 -7.94 6.98
N THR A 374 -3.90 -8.55 8.14
CA THR A 374 -2.95 -9.47 8.78
C THR A 374 -3.56 -10.81 9.11
N VAL A 375 -2.75 -11.87 9.00
CA VAL A 375 -3.08 -13.23 9.44
C VAL A 375 -2.35 -13.63 10.73
N MET A 376 -1.46 -12.79 11.24
CA MET A 376 -0.69 -13.06 12.45
C MET A 376 -1.37 -12.41 13.65
N SER A 377 -1.87 -13.22 14.58
CA SER A 377 -2.53 -12.73 15.80
C SER A 377 -1.63 -11.84 16.66
N GLU A 378 -0.31 -12.12 16.65
CA GLU A 378 0.72 -11.33 17.34
C GLU A 378 0.96 -9.94 16.71
N ALA A 379 0.60 -9.78 15.44
CA ALA A 379 0.71 -8.50 14.73
C ALA A 379 -0.54 -7.62 14.85
N LEU A 380 -1.62 -8.10 15.49
CA LEU A 380 -2.79 -7.29 15.80
C LEU A 380 -2.43 -6.19 16.80
N GLU A 381 -2.70 -4.95 16.44
CA GLU A 381 -2.29 -3.78 17.21
C GLU A 381 -2.95 -3.71 18.58
N ARG A 382 -2.14 -3.47 19.60
CA ARG A 382 -2.53 -3.35 21.01
C ARG A 382 -1.79 -2.19 21.64
N TRP A 383 -2.48 -1.43 22.47
CA TRP A 383 -1.91 -0.32 23.22
C TRP A 383 -1.96 -0.60 24.71
N ASN A 384 -0.84 -0.36 25.40
CA ASN A 384 -0.83 -0.38 26.87
C ASN A 384 -1.85 0.65 27.39
N VAL A 385 -2.67 0.26 28.39
CA VAL A 385 -3.75 1.08 28.94
C VAL A 385 -3.23 2.40 29.52
N ASP A 386 -2.11 2.40 30.25
CA ASP A 386 -1.59 3.60 30.89
C ASP A 386 -1.08 4.60 29.85
N LEU A 387 -0.38 4.13 28.82
CA LEU A 387 0.06 4.96 27.70
C LEU A 387 -1.15 5.55 26.93
N PHE A 388 -2.16 4.74 26.66
CA PHE A 388 -3.35 5.15 25.92
C PHE A 388 -4.16 6.20 26.73
N ARG A 389 -4.38 5.93 28.01
CA ARG A 389 -5.10 6.84 28.94
C ARG A 389 -4.35 8.16 29.14
N GLU A 390 -3.01 8.12 29.25
CA GLU A 390 -2.17 9.34 29.36
C GLU A 390 -2.31 10.23 28.12
N GLN A 391 -2.28 9.65 26.92
CA GLN A 391 -2.32 10.42 25.69
C GLN A 391 -3.73 10.84 25.26
N LEU A 392 -4.73 10.00 25.52
CA LEU A 392 -6.12 10.14 25.00
C LEU A 392 -7.15 9.83 26.09
N PRO A 393 -7.18 10.59 27.21
CA PRO A 393 -7.98 10.26 28.39
C PRO A 393 -9.49 10.18 28.10
N ARG A 394 -10.05 11.08 27.30
CA ARG A 394 -11.48 11.06 26.96
C ARG A 394 -11.84 9.91 26.01
N VAL A 395 -11.03 9.66 25.01
CA VAL A 395 -11.17 8.52 24.08
C VAL A 395 -11.11 7.21 24.86
N TYR A 396 -10.20 7.10 25.84
CA TYR A 396 -10.09 5.93 26.71
C TYR A 396 -11.38 5.70 27.52
N SER A 397 -11.99 6.76 28.11
CA SER A 397 -13.24 6.61 28.87
C SER A 397 -14.40 6.11 27.98
N ILE A 398 -14.44 6.51 26.72
CA ILE A 398 -15.41 5.98 25.74
C ILE A 398 -15.11 4.50 25.43
N CYS A 399 -13.85 4.13 25.23
CA CYS A 399 -13.46 2.72 25.05
C CYS A 399 -13.84 1.85 26.24
N GLN A 400 -13.74 2.37 27.46
CA GLN A 400 -14.18 1.67 28.68
C GLN A 400 -15.69 1.38 28.65
N GLU A 401 -16.51 2.35 28.28
CA GLU A 401 -17.97 2.17 28.20
C GLU A 401 -18.36 1.21 27.05
N ILE A 402 -17.68 1.31 25.87
CA ILE A 402 -17.85 0.34 24.78
C ILE A 402 -17.54 -1.08 25.29
N ASN A 403 -16.40 -1.24 25.99
CA ASN A 403 -15.97 -2.52 26.53
C ASN A 403 -16.97 -3.08 27.57
N ARG A 404 -17.48 -2.25 28.48
CA ARG A 404 -18.47 -2.63 29.49
C ARG A 404 -19.73 -3.20 28.84
N ARG A 405 -20.30 -2.47 27.86
CA ARG A 405 -21.50 -2.88 27.12
C ARG A 405 -21.25 -4.14 26.28
N LEU A 406 -20.07 -4.26 25.65
CA LEU A 406 -19.69 -5.47 24.93
C LEU A 406 -19.63 -6.69 25.87
N ILE A 407 -18.98 -6.55 27.05
CA ILE A 407 -18.90 -7.63 28.05
C ILE A 407 -20.30 -8.03 28.54
N GLU A 408 -21.21 -7.10 28.83
CA GLU A 408 -22.60 -7.42 29.21
C GLU A 408 -23.30 -8.27 28.13
N ARG A 409 -23.14 -7.90 26.85
CA ARG A 409 -23.69 -8.69 25.74
C ARG A 409 -23.03 -10.07 25.63
N LEU A 410 -21.71 -10.15 25.79
CA LEU A 410 -20.97 -11.42 25.72
C LEU A 410 -21.32 -12.36 26.90
N CYS A 411 -21.55 -11.83 28.10
CA CYS A 411 -22.03 -12.63 29.25
C CYS A 411 -23.40 -13.27 29.00
N ALA A 412 -24.27 -12.59 28.25
CA ALA A 412 -25.56 -13.16 27.85
C ALA A 412 -25.42 -14.30 26.81
N VAL A 413 -24.43 -14.22 25.91
CA VAL A 413 -24.17 -15.22 24.85
C VAL A 413 -23.31 -16.39 25.38
N TYR A 414 -22.30 -16.10 26.20
CA TYR A 414 -21.33 -17.04 26.73
C TYR A 414 -21.32 -17.03 28.27
N PRO A 415 -22.38 -17.47 28.92
CA PRO A 415 -22.46 -17.44 30.38
C PRO A 415 -21.34 -18.27 31.02
N ASN A 416 -20.57 -17.65 31.93
CA ASN A 416 -19.43 -18.21 32.65
C ASN A 416 -18.20 -18.60 31.85
N ASP A 417 -18.13 -18.33 30.55
CA ASP A 417 -16.91 -18.51 29.72
C ASP A 417 -16.05 -17.21 29.73
N TRP A 418 -15.43 -16.96 30.88
CA TRP A 418 -14.56 -15.78 31.07
C TRP A 418 -13.31 -15.80 30.17
N GLY A 419 -12.86 -16.99 29.74
CA GLY A 419 -11.74 -17.10 28.80
C GLY A 419 -12.12 -16.48 27.46
N LYS A 420 -13.26 -16.86 26.89
CA LYS A 420 -13.77 -16.34 25.63
C LYS A 420 -14.15 -14.85 25.73
N ILE A 421 -14.85 -14.47 26.82
CA ILE A 421 -15.21 -13.06 27.05
C ILE A 421 -13.97 -12.17 27.13
N ASN A 422 -12.93 -12.59 27.86
CA ASN A 422 -11.67 -11.85 27.95
C ASN A 422 -10.93 -11.78 26.60
N TYR A 423 -10.99 -12.86 25.79
CA TYR A 423 -10.40 -12.86 24.45
C TYR A 423 -11.07 -11.86 23.51
N MET A 424 -12.42 -11.75 23.59
CA MET A 424 -13.22 -10.83 22.77
C MET A 424 -13.26 -9.39 23.30
N ALA A 425 -12.93 -9.15 24.57
CA ALA A 425 -12.97 -7.81 25.17
C ALA A 425 -12.05 -6.80 24.43
N VAL A 426 -12.53 -5.56 24.32
CA VAL A 426 -11.75 -4.43 23.76
C VAL A 426 -10.61 -4.06 24.71
N ILE A 427 -10.88 -4.06 26.01
CA ILE A 427 -9.87 -3.78 27.04
C ILE A 427 -9.74 -5.02 27.92
N ALA A 428 -8.57 -5.64 27.91
CA ALA A 428 -8.21 -6.76 28.75
C ALA A 428 -6.69 -6.87 28.92
N ASN A 429 -6.23 -7.46 30.03
CA ASN A 429 -4.81 -7.71 30.33
C ASN A 429 -3.94 -6.44 30.25
N ASN A 430 -4.45 -5.29 30.70
CA ASN A 430 -3.83 -3.95 30.61
C ASN A 430 -3.52 -3.49 29.17
N GLU A 431 -4.31 -3.97 28.18
CA GLU A 431 -4.19 -3.62 26.77
C GLU A 431 -5.53 -3.14 26.22
N VAL A 432 -5.48 -2.14 25.30
CA VAL A 432 -6.58 -1.75 24.40
C VAL A 432 -6.32 -2.45 23.06
N ARG A 433 -7.26 -3.29 22.63
CA ARG A 433 -7.14 -4.15 21.44
C ARG A 433 -7.90 -3.54 20.27
N MET A 434 -7.16 -3.03 19.30
CA MET A 434 -7.72 -2.20 18.24
C MET A 434 -8.57 -2.99 17.25
N ALA A 435 -8.19 -4.23 16.90
CA ALA A 435 -9.03 -5.09 16.08
C ALA A 435 -10.38 -5.40 16.78
N ASN A 436 -10.35 -5.73 18.08
CA ASN A 436 -11.57 -6.00 18.85
C ASN A 436 -12.51 -4.78 18.91
N LEU A 437 -11.94 -3.57 18.95
CA LEU A 437 -12.70 -2.33 18.88
C LEU A 437 -13.44 -2.20 17.53
N CYS A 438 -12.76 -2.47 16.41
CA CYS A 438 -13.39 -2.50 15.08
C CYS A 438 -14.47 -3.58 14.98
N LEU A 439 -14.20 -4.80 15.48
CA LEU A 439 -15.15 -5.92 15.47
C LEU A 439 -16.39 -5.66 16.32
N ALA A 440 -16.27 -4.90 17.41
CA ALA A 440 -17.39 -4.51 18.23
C ALA A 440 -18.35 -3.54 17.52
N ALA A 441 -17.82 -2.65 16.68
CA ALA A 441 -18.54 -1.50 16.11
C ALA A 441 -18.90 -1.67 14.64
N CYS A 442 -17.96 -2.05 13.78
CA CYS A 442 -18.14 -1.97 12.32
C CYS A 442 -19.24 -2.90 11.79
N HIS A 443 -20.09 -2.37 10.90
CA HIS A 443 -21.19 -3.16 10.30
C HIS A 443 -20.70 -4.19 9.29
N LYS A 444 -19.53 -3.97 8.67
CA LYS A 444 -18.88 -4.91 7.77
C LYS A 444 -17.38 -5.03 8.10
N VAL A 445 -16.89 -6.25 7.99
CA VAL A 445 -15.48 -6.62 8.21
C VAL A 445 -15.05 -7.53 7.07
N ASN A 446 -14.01 -7.16 6.34
CA ASN A 446 -13.56 -8.02 5.25
C ASN A 446 -12.09 -8.46 5.36
N GLY A 447 -11.85 -9.67 4.86
CA GLY A 447 -10.52 -10.13 4.49
C GLY A 447 -10.16 -9.72 3.06
N VAL A 448 -8.91 -9.98 2.66
CA VAL A 448 -8.32 -9.47 1.40
C VAL A 448 -7.91 -10.55 0.41
N SER A 449 -8.23 -11.81 0.70
CA SER A 449 -8.20 -12.99 -0.17
C SER A 449 -9.14 -14.04 0.41
N LYS A 450 -9.51 -15.05 -0.40
CA LYS A 450 -10.38 -16.15 0.07
C LYS A 450 -9.76 -16.87 1.27
N LEU A 451 -8.51 -17.30 1.14
CA LEU A 451 -7.78 -17.98 2.21
C LEU A 451 -7.69 -17.12 3.48
N HIS A 452 -7.37 -15.82 3.33
CA HIS A 452 -7.32 -14.90 4.46
C HIS A 452 -8.66 -14.80 5.17
N THR A 453 -9.74 -14.64 4.42
CA THR A 453 -11.09 -14.56 4.99
C THR A 453 -11.48 -15.83 5.76
N ASP A 454 -11.10 -17.00 5.24
CA ASP A 454 -11.33 -18.28 5.92
C ASP A 454 -10.50 -18.38 7.21
N ILE A 455 -9.25 -17.93 7.21
CA ILE A 455 -8.42 -17.84 8.43
C ILE A 455 -9.04 -16.89 9.46
N LEU A 456 -9.57 -15.74 9.03
CA LEU A 456 -10.27 -14.83 9.94
C LEU A 456 -11.53 -15.46 10.55
N ARG A 457 -12.38 -16.08 9.74
CA ARG A 457 -13.65 -16.69 10.14
C ARG A 457 -13.49 -17.89 11.05
N ASN A 458 -12.52 -18.75 10.73
CA ASN A 458 -12.33 -20.04 11.42
C ASN A 458 -11.26 -19.99 12.52
N GLY A 459 -10.42 -18.95 12.52
CA GLY A 459 -9.29 -18.78 13.45
C GLY A 459 -9.39 -17.49 14.26
N ILE A 460 -8.73 -16.43 13.78
CA ILE A 460 -8.44 -15.22 14.56
C ILE A 460 -9.70 -14.51 15.07
N PHE A 461 -10.77 -14.44 14.28
CA PHE A 461 -12.03 -13.78 14.63
C PHE A 461 -13.22 -14.73 14.74
N ARG A 462 -12.92 -16.03 14.90
CA ARG A 462 -13.94 -17.10 14.95
C ARG A 462 -15.09 -16.78 15.91
N ASP A 463 -14.78 -16.35 17.13
CA ASP A 463 -15.79 -16.12 18.15
C ASP A 463 -16.69 -14.92 17.82
N TYR A 464 -16.14 -13.88 17.21
CA TYR A 464 -16.94 -12.78 16.67
C TYR A 464 -17.78 -13.21 15.46
N CYS A 465 -17.22 -14.01 14.56
CA CYS A 465 -17.95 -14.53 13.41
C CYS A 465 -19.12 -15.43 13.79
N GLN A 466 -19.02 -16.17 14.89
CA GLN A 466 -20.11 -16.98 15.43
C GLN A 466 -21.32 -16.15 15.88
N ILE A 467 -21.12 -14.95 16.41
CA ILE A 467 -22.21 -14.06 16.90
C ILE A 467 -22.71 -13.05 15.86
N THR A 468 -21.91 -12.76 14.82
CA THR A 468 -22.26 -11.79 13.76
C THR A 468 -21.71 -12.25 12.41
N PRO A 469 -22.09 -13.45 11.91
CA PRO A 469 -21.52 -14.02 10.68
C PRO A 469 -21.79 -13.15 9.43
N GLU A 470 -22.89 -12.40 9.41
CA GLU A 470 -23.33 -11.53 8.31
C GLU A 470 -22.43 -10.30 8.11
N ARG A 471 -21.57 -10.00 9.08
CA ARG A 471 -20.61 -8.89 8.98
C ARG A 471 -19.35 -9.25 8.20
N PHE A 472 -19.01 -10.56 8.14
CA PHE A 472 -17.74 -11.03 7.59
C PHE A 472 -17.87 -11.40 6.12
N LEU A 473 -17.07 -10.77 5.26
CA LEU A 473 -17.05 -11.03 3.83
C LEU A 473 -15.61 -11.03 3.28
N ASN A 474 -15.46 -11.46 2.03
CA ASN A 474 -14.20 -11.40 1.29
C ASN A 474 -14.28 -10.36 0.20
N VAL A 475 -13.29 -9.49 0.12
CA VAL A 475 -13.00 -8.74 -1.10
C VAL A 475 -11.53 -8.96 -1.42
N THR A 476 -11.25 -9.82 -2.38
CA THR A 476 -9.89 -10.09 -2.82
C THR A 476 -9.25 -8.82 -3.35
N ASN A 477 -8.02 -8.53 -2.94
CA ASN A 477 -7.29 -7.34 -3.36
C ASN A 477 -7.23 -7.21 -4.89
N GLY A 478 -6.98 -5.99 -5.35
CA GLY A 478 -6.79 -5.67 -6.74
C GLY A 478 -5.72 -4.61 -6.96
N ILE A 479 -5.30 -4.46 -8.21
CA ILE A 479 -4.26 -3.52 -8.65
C ILE A 479 -4.82 -2.53 -9.66
N ALA A 480 -4.28 -1.31 -9.67
CA ALA A 480 -4.52 -0.32 -10.74
C ALA A 480 -3.78 -0.78 -12.00
N TYR A 481 -4.41 -1.68 -12.76
CA TYR A 481 -3.77 -2.35 -13.90
C TYR A 481 -3.38 -1.37 -15.01
N ARG A 482 -4.07 -0.24 -15.14
CA ARG A 482 -3.67 0.82 -16.10
C ARG A 482 -2.29 1.36 -15.77
N ARG A 483 -1.94 1.54 -14.50
CA ARG A 483 -0.59 1.89 -14.10
C ARG A 483 0.39 0.72 -14.28
N TRP A 484 0.03 -0.46 -13.75
CA TRP A 484 0.96 -1.60 -13.63
C TRP A 484 1.13 -2.42 -14.92
N LEU A 485 0.26 -2.24 -15.92
CA LEU A 485 0.40 -2.76 -17.28
C LEU A 485 0.59 -1.61 -18.26
N CYS A 486 -0.46 -0.74 -18.42
CA CYS A 486 -0.51 0.16 -19.56
C CYS A 486 0.57 1.25 -19.54
N GLN A 487 0.89 1.78 -18.34
CA GLN A 487 1.93 2.82 -18.20
C GLN A 487 3.33 2.20 -18.03
N SER A 488 3.47 1.11 -17.28
CA SER A 488 4.79 0.49 -17.03
C SER A 488 5.31 -0.32 -18.21
N ASP A 489 4.42 -0.94 -19.02
CA ASP A 489 4.76 -1.69 -20.23
C ASP A 489 3.97 -1.21 -21.46
N PRO A 490 4.32 -0.05 -22.02
CA PRO A 490 3.66 0.47 -23.21
C PRO A 490 3.83 -0.43 -24.44
N LEU A 491 4.96 -1.16 -24.55
CA LEU A 491 5.20 -2.09 -25.66
C LEU A 491 4.19 -3.25 -25.64
N LEU A 492 3.99 -3.86 -24.47
CA LEU A 492 3.00 -4.91 -24.30
C LEU A 492 1.59 -4.36 -24.53
N THR A 493 1.28 -3.20 -23.96
CA THR A 493 -0.03 -2.55 -24.10
C THR A 493 -0.41 -2.31 -25.56
N ASP A 494 0.50 -1.77 -26.35
CA ASP A 494 0.25 -1.50 -27.77
C ASP A 494 0.09 -2.79 -28.59
N TYR A 495 0.85 -3.82 -28.25
CA TYR A 495 0.68 -5.13 -28.87
C TYR A 495 -0.67 -5.77 -28.51
N LEU A 496 -1.09 -5.68 -27.25
CA LEU A 496 -2.41 -6.15 -26.82
C LEU A 496 -3.55 -5.41 -27.53
N LYS A 497 -3.44 -4.08 -27.71
CA LYS A 497 -4.41 -3.31 -28.51
C LYS A 497 -4.52 -3.80 -29.94
N GLN A 498 -3.40 -4.19 -30.56
CA GLN A 498 -3.39 -4.74 -31.93
C GLN A 498 -4.07 -6.11 -32.01
N LEU A 499 -3.92 -6.97 -31.00
CA LEU A 499 -4.47 -8.32 -30.97
C LEU A 499 -5.95 -8.36 -30.60
N ILE A 500 -6.35 -7.64 -29.56
CA ILE A 500 -7.68 -7.78 -28.91
C ILE A 500 -8.48 -6.48 -28.81
N GLY A 501 -7.96 -5.38 -29.40
CA GLY A 501 -8.60 -4.06 -29.29
C GLY A 501 -8.34 -3.37 -27.94
N GLY A 502 -8.96 -2.18 -27.74
CA GLY A 502 -8.73 -1.34 -26.57
C GLY A 502 -9.69 -1.55 -25.40
N ASP A 503 -10.62 -2.48 -25.45
CA ASP A 503 -11.65 -2.68 -24.42
C ASP A 503 -11.08 -2.95 -23.04
N PHE A 504 -9.91 -3.63 -22.97
CA PHE A 504 -9.24 -3.94 -21.71
C PHE A 504 -8.79 -2.69 -20.94
N LEU A 505 -8.63 -1.53 -21.58
CA LEU A 505 -8.34 -0.28 -20.89
C LEU A 505 -9.48 0.17 -19.97
N ARG A 506 -10.71 -0.26 -20.25
CA ARG A 506 -11.91 0.02 -19.43
C ARG A 506 -12.33 -1.15 -18.56
N ASP A 507 -12.18 -2.39 -19.06
CA ASP A 507 -12.49 -3.62 -18.32
C ASP A 507 -11.34 -4.63 -18.47
N ALA A 508 -10.55 -4.81 -17.44
CA ALA A 508 -9.41 -5.73 -17.45
C ALA A 508 -9.77 -7.18 -17.80
N ARG A 509 -11.04 -7.61 -17.59
CA ARG A 509 -11.49 -8.96 -17.97
C ARG A 509 -11.46 -9.20 -19.47
N ALA A 510 -11.46 -8.14 -20.29
CA ALA A 510 -11.29 -8.24 -21.73
C ALA A 510 -9.92 -8.83 -22.15
N LEU A 511 -8.94 -8.91 -21.23
CA LEU A 511 -7.67 -9.62 -21.47
C LEU A 511 -7.88 -11.12 -21.77
N GLU A 512 -8.99 -11.73 -21.34
CA GLU A 512 -9.32 -13.12 -21.70
C GLU A 512 -9.48 -13.36 -23.21
N LYS A 513 -9.70 -12.31 -24.01
CA LYS A 513 -9.69 -12.35 -25.47
C LYS A 513 -8.32 -12.80 -26.04
N LEU A 514 -7.26 -12.87 -25.23
CA LEU A 514 -5.96 -13.41 -25.60
C LEU A 514 -5.93 -14.96 -25.69
N LEU A 515 -6.80 -15.67 -24.97
CA LEU A 515 -6.77 -17.13 -24.88
C LEU A 515 -6.80 -17.86 -26.25
N PRO A 516 -7.52 -17.40 -27.29
CA PRO A 516 -7.46 -18.00 -28.61
C PRO A 516 -6.07 -18.02 -29.25
N TYR A 517 -5.18 -17.11 -28.84
CA TYR A 517 -3.83 -16.98 -29.36
C TYR A 517 -2.77 -17.84 -28.62
N GLN A 518 -3.18 -18.63 -27.62
CA GLN A 518 -2.24 -19.38 -26.76
C GLN A 518 -1.36 -20.42 -27.50
N ASN A 519 -1.73 -20.79 -28.72
CA ASN A 519 -0.99 -21.70 -29.59
C ASN A 519 -0.47 -21.04 -30.88
N ASP A 520 -0.63 -19.72 -31.02
CA ASP A 520 -0.13 -18.97 -32.17
C ASP A 520 1.38 -18.69 -31.99
N GLU A 521 2.21 -19.39 -32.75
CA GLU A 521 3.68 -19.30 -32.62
C GLU A 521 4.22 -17.88 -32.84
N LYS A 522 3.57 -17.09 -33.72
CA LYS A 522 3.98 -15.70 -33.96
C LYS A 522 3.67 -14.83 -32.77
N VAL A 523 2.46 -14.94 -32.21
CA VAL A 523 2.05 -14.17 -31.03
C VAL A 523 2.94 -14.50 -29.83
N LEU A 524 3.26 -15.79 -29.62
CA LEU A 524 4.13 -16.22 -28.54
C LEU A 524 5.57 -15.67 -28.73
N ALA A 525 6.10 -15.69 -29.96
CA ALA A 525 7.42 -15.12 -30.26
C ALA A 525 7.46 -13.59 -30.07
N ASP A 526 6.43 -12.88 -30.51
CA ASP A 526 6.32 -11.43 -30.35
C ASP A 526 6.25 -11.02 -28.86
N LEU A 527 5.50 -11.77 -28.04
CA LEU A 527 5.45 -11.55 -26.58
C LEU A 527 6.84 -11.72 -25.93
N MET A 528 7.58 -12.76 -26.31
CA MET A 528 8.94 -12.97 -25.80
C MET A 528 9.90 -11.88 -26.26
N ALA A 529 9.75 -11.35 -27.48
CA ALA A 529 10.54 -10.24 -27.99
C ALA A 529 10.28 -8.94 -27.21
N ILE A 530 9.01 -8.67 -26.84
CA ILE A 530 8.65 -7.54 -25.99
C ILE A 530 9.26 -7.71 -24.58
N LYS A 531 9.13 -8.89 -23.99
CA LYS A 531 9.74 -9.23 -22.70
C LYS A 531 11.25 -8.98 -22.72
N ARG A 532 11.93 -9.42 -23.79
CA ARG A 532 13.39 -9.22 -23.95
C ARG A 532 13.76 -7.73 -23.95
N LYS A 533 13.00 -6.86 -24.62
CA LYS A 533 13.23 -5.40 -24.59
C LYS A 533 13.11 -4.81 -23.19
N ASN A 534 12.11 -5.25 -22.41
CA ASN A 534 11.97 -4.84 -21.02
C ASN A 534 13.15 -5.34 -20.16
N LYS A 535 13.65 -6.54 -20.41
CA LYS A 535 14.85 -7.08 -19.74
C LYS A 535 16.11 -6.29 -20.10
N GLU A 536 16.28 -5.86 -21.37
CA GLU A 536 17.37 -4.98 -21.81
C GLU A 536 17.32 -3.63 -21.08
N ARG A 537 16.12 -3.04 -20.92
CA ARG A 537 15.94 -1.79 -20.15
C ARG A 537 16.34 -1.96 -18.68
N LEU A 538 15.94 -3.07 -18.05
CA LEU A 538 16.32 -3.35 -16.66
C LEU A 538 17.81 -3.68 -16.54
N ALA A 539 18.40 -4.40 -17.49
CA ALA A 539 19.83 -4.70 -17.53
C ALA A 539 20.69 -3.43 -17.59
N ALA A 540 20.29 -2.45 -18.41
CA ALA A 540 20.96 -1.14 -18.48
C ALA A 540 20.86 -0.38 -17.14
N LEU A 541 19.70 -0.42 -16.46
CA LEU A 541 19.54 0.17 -15.13
C LEU A 541 20.47 -0.49 -14.10
N ILE A 542 20.53 -1.82 -14.10
CA ILE A 542 21.40 -2.61 -13.20
C ILE A 542 22.89 -2.26 -13.46
N GLU A 543 23.32 -2.20 -14.71
CA GLU A 543 24.71 -1.82 -15.06
C GLU A 543 25.04 -0.41 -14.54
N ASN A 544 24.12 0.56 -14.73
CA ASN A 544 24.31 1.93 -14.27
C ASN A 544 24.33 2.08 -12.74
N GLN A 545 23.47 1.35 -12.02
CA GLN A 545 23.34 1.50 -10.55
C GLN A 545 24.31 0.63 -9.77
N ASN A 546 24.55 -0.61 -10.23
CA ASN A 546 25.29 -1.63 -9.53
C ASN A 546 26.64 -1.96 -10.16
N GLY A 547 26.91 -1.51 -11.38
CA GLY A 547 28.12 -1.90 -12.14
C GLY A 547 28.15 -3.39 -12.55
N VAL A 548 27.00 -4.07 -12.52
CA VAL A 548 26.87 -5.50 -12.82
C VAL A 548 26.22 -5.67 -14.20
N ARG A 549 26.92 -6.34 -15.11
CA ARG A 549 26.33 -6.75 -16.38
C ARG A 549 25.54 -8.02 -16.22
N VAL A 550 24.30 -8.01 -16.66
CA VAL A 550 23.39 -9.17 -16.67
C VAL A 550 22.97 -9.49 -18.12
N ASP A 551 22.81 -10.76 -18.41
CA ASP A 551 22.38 -11.24 -19.72
C ASP A 551 20.85 -11.18 -19.83
N PRO A 552 20.26 -10.40 -20.75
CA PRO A 552 18.82 -10.37 -20.96
C PRO A 552 18.22 -11.72 -21.41
N ASP A 553 19.02 -12.66 -21.93
CA ASP A 553 18.56 -13.99 -22.32
C ASP A 553 18.53 -14.99 -21.14
N SER A 554 19.18 -14.66 -19.99
CA SER A 554 19.06 -15.44 -18.75
C SER A 554 17.65 -15.35 -18.16
N ILE A 555 17.24 -16.30 -17.31
CA ILE A 555 15.99 -16.18 -16.56
C ILE A 555 16.10 -15.00 -15.58
N PHE A 556 15.20 -14.02 -15.66
CA PHE A 556 15.07 -12.97 -14.64
C PHE A 556 14.11 -13.43 -13.55
N ASP A 557 14.72 -13.90 -12.45
CA ASP A 557 14.05 -14.42 -11.27
C ASP A 557 13.95 -13.31 -10.22
N ILE A 558 12.72 -12.86 -9.91
CA ILE A 558 12.51 -11.56 -9.25
C ILE A 558 11.76 -11.72 -7.94
N GLN A 559 12.40 -11.23 -6.84
CA GLN A 559 11.79 -11.09 -5.53
C GLN A 559 11.87 -9.64 -5.03
N ILE A 560 10.83 -8.86 -5.31
CA ILE A 560 10.74 -7.44 -4.96
C ILE A 560 9.57 -7.18 -4.00
N LYS A 561 9.87 -7.10 -2.72
CA LYS A 561 8.90 -6.87 -1.65
C LYS A 561 9.60 -6.46 -0.36
N ARG A 562 8.86 -5.79 0.58
CA ARG A 562 9.38 -5.49 1.92
C ARG A 562 10.07 -6.72 2.50
N LEU A 563 11.25 -6.54 3.10
CA LEU A 563 11.94 -7.66 3.71
C LEU A 563 11.31 -7.99 5.07
N HIS A 564 10.89 -9.23 5.19
CA HIS A 564 10.37 -9.83 6.42
C HIS A 564 10.62 -11.34 6.38
N GLU A 565 10.95 -11.94 7.52
CA GLU A 565 11.33 -13.37 7.57
C GLU A 565 10.23 -14.29 7.00
N TYR A 566 8.92 -14.01 7.23
CA TYR A 566 7.83 -14.84 6.69
C TYR A 566 7.74 -14.83 5.15
N LYS A 567 8.26 -13.80 4.48
CA LYS A 567 8.34 -13.70 2.99
C LYS A 567 9.47 -14.52 2.41
N ARG A 568 10.31 -15.06 3.26
CA ARG A 568 11.38 -16.03 3.02
C ARG A 568 12.41 -15.66 1.95
N GLN A 569 12.80 -14.38 1.88
CA GLN A 569 13.97 -14.00 1.09
C GLN A 569 15.21 -14.81 1.48
N LEU A 570 15.28 -15.26 2.75
CA LEU A 570 16.32 -16.17 3.22
C LEU A 570 16.27 -17.53 2.48
N LEU A 571 15.10 -18.13 2.25
CA LEU A 571 14.96 -19.34 1.46
C LEU A 571 15.54 -19.19 0.05
N ASN A 572 15.21 -18.07 -0.61
CA ASN A 572 15.70 -17.77 -1.95
C ASN A 572 17.24 -17.66 -1.99
N ILE A 573 17.84 -16.85 -1.08
CA ILE A 573 19.30 -16.68 -1.11
C ILE A 573 20.07 -17.95 -0.69
N LEU A 574 19.51 -18.79 0.18
CA LEU A 574 20.08 -20.11 0.48
C LEU A 574 20.08 -21.00 -0.78
N HIS A 575 19.00 -20.98 -1.56
CA HIS A 575 18.93 -21.69 -2.83
C HIS A 575 19.92 -21.14 -3.87
N VAL A 576 20.11 -19.83 -3.95
CA VAL A 576 21.13 -19.22 -4.80
C VAL A 576 22.55 -19.73 -4.45
N LEU A 577 22.88 -19.80 -3.16
CA LEU A 577 24.16 -20.37 -2.69
C LEU A 577 24.26 -21.87 -2.97
N TYR A 578 23.15 -22.61 -2.92
CA TYR A 578 23.09 -24.00 -3.32
C TYR A 578 23.41 -24.16 -4.82
N LEU A 579 22.82 -23.34 -5.69
CA LEU A 579 23.14 -23.32 -7.14
C LEU A 579 24.60 -22.97 -7.39
N TYR A 580 25.12 -21.97 -6.69
CA TYR A 580 26.54 -21.58 -6.77
C TYR A 580 27.45 -22.79 -6.50
N ARG A 581 27.17 -23.56 -5.45
CA ARG A 581 27.95 -24.78 -5.13
C ARG A 581 27.83 -25.85 -6.21
N GLN A 582 26.65 -26.05 -6.78
CA GLN A 582 26.43 -27.00 -7.87
C GLN A 582 27.27 -26.62 -9.09
N ILE A 583 27.27 -25.34 -9.48
CA ILE A 583 28.09 -24.87 -10.62
C ILE A 583 29.58 -25.03 -10.32
N LYS A 584 30.03 -24.68 -9.10
CA LYS A 584 31.46 -24.87 -8.70
C LYS A 584 31.88 -26.34 -8.72
N ALA A 585 30.99 -27.29 -8.40
CA ALA A 585 31.27 -28.71 -8.46
C ALA A 585 31.37 -29.22 -9.92
N ASN A 586 30.67 -28.60 -10.89
CA ASN A 586 30.71 -28.92 -12.30
C ASN A 586 30.65 -27.65 -13.17
N PRO A 587 31.76 -26.88 -13.26
CA PRO A 587 31.76 -25.58 -13.97
C PRO A 587 31.47 -25.68 -15.48
N HIS A 588 31.65 -26.86 -16.06
CA HIS A 588 31.38 -27.11 -17.49
C HIS A 588 30.04 -27.82 -17.75
N GLY A 589 29.24 -28.05 -16.69
CA GLY A 589 27.92 -28.63 -16.82
C GLY A 589 26.94 -27.69 -17.55
N ASP A 590 25.94 -28.32 -18.17
CA ASP A 590 24.82 -27.57 -18.74
C ASP A 590 23.98 -26.96 -17.61
N PHE A 591 23.95 -25.64 -17.58
CA PHE A 591 23.21 -24.86 -16.58
C PHE A 591 22.45 -23.73 -17.29
N MET A 592 21.15 -23.66 -17.07
CA MET A 592 20.33 -22.56 -17.61
C MET A 592 20.70 -21.23 -16.94
N PRO A 593 21.24 -20.24 -17.71
CA PRO A 593 21.64 -18.97 -17.15
C PRO A 593 20.50 -18.28 -16.40
N ARG A 594 20.79 -17.77 -15.18
CA ARG A 594 19.80 -17.14 -14.30
C ARG A 594 20.34 -15.92 -13.57
N THR A 595 19.53 -14.89 -13.54
CA THR A 595 19.78 -13.65 -12.80
C THR A 595 18.72 -13.50 -11.71
N PHE A 596 19.11 -13.64 -10.44
CA PHE A 596 18.26 -13.37 -9.29
C PHE A 596 18.32 -11.90 -8.96
N ILE A 597 17.15 -11.25 -8.93
CA ILE A 597 17.01 -9.80 -8.69
C ILE A 597 16.17 -9.57 -7.44
N PHE A 598 16.81 -8.99 -6.43
CA PHE A 598 16.19 -8.62 -5.18
C PHE A 598 16.05 -7.10 -5.08
N ALA A 599 14.93 -6.65 -4.52
CA ALA A 599 14.77 -5.28 -4.04
C ALA A 599 13.86 -5.28 -2.82
N ALA A 600 14.34 -4.71 -1.72
CA ALA A 600 13.64 -4.77 -0.44
C ALA A 600 14.12 -3.70 0.53
N LYS A 601 13.20 -3.13 1.32
CA LYS A 601 13.52 -2.32 2.50
C LYS A 601 13.17 -3.11 3.76
N ALA A 602 14.09 -3.14 4.73
CA ALA A 602 13.84 -3.64 6.09
C ALA A 602 13.41 -2.49 7.01
N SER A 603 12.54 -2.73 7.97
CA SER A 603 12.29 -1.75 9.04
C SER A 603 13.58 -1.43 9.79
N ALA A 604 13.77 -0.17 10.20
CA ALA A 604 15.05 0.33 10.75
C ALA A 604 15.56 -0.49 11.96
N GLY A 605 14.66 -0.89 12.87
CA GLY A 605 14.98 -1.71 14.05
C GLY A 605 15.01 -3.22 13.79
N TYR A 606 14.66 -3.71 12.59
CA TYR A 606 14.58 -5.15 12.31
C TYR A 606 15.94 -5.74 11.91
N ILE A 607 16.79 -6.01 12.89
CA ILE A 607 18.18 -6.46 12.70
C ILE A 607 18.25 -7.73 11.83
N ARG A 608 17.42 -8.75 12.10
CA ARG A 608 17.39 -9.99 11.32
C ARG A 608 17.14 -9.73 9.83
N ALA A 609 16.18 -8.88 9.51
CA ALA A 609 15.88 -8.48 8.14
C ALA A 609 17.09 -7.78 7.49
N LYS A 610 17.79 -6.91 8.21
CA LYS A 610 19.03 -6.27 7.72
C LYS A 610 20.17 -7.27 7.50
N GLN A 611 20.30 -8.28 8.35
CA GLN A 611 21.27 -9.38 8.17
C GLN A 611 20.98 -10.16 6.87
N ILE A 612 19.71 -10.41 6.53
CA ILE A 612 19.33 -11.08 5.28
C ILE A 612 19.70 -10.21 4.06
N ILE A 613 19.46 -8.89 4.11
CA ILE A 613 19.94 -7.97 3.05
C ILE A 613 21.47 -8.06 2.92
N SER A 614 22.19 -8.02 4.04
CA SER A 614 23.66 -8.12 4.05
C SER A 614 24.15 -9.44 3.45
N LEU A 615 23.46 -10.56 3.72
CA LEU A 615 23.76 -11.86 3.13
C LEU A 615 23.55 -11.84 1.60
N ILE A 616 22.46 -11.26 1.10
CA ILE A 616 22.20 -11.13 -0.34
C ILE A 616 23.32 -10.31 -1.01
N VAL A 617 23.73 -9.20 -0.41
CA VAL A 617 24.79 -8.34 -0.93
C VAL A 617 26.15 -9.05 -0.91
N ALA A 618 26.46 -9.80 0.17
CA ALA A 618 27.70 -10.58 0.28
C ALA A 618 27.74 -11.70 -0.78
N ALA A 619 26.64 -12.44 -0.95
CA ALA A 619 26.51 -13.47 -1.98
C ALA A 619 26.64 -12.87 -3.40
N SER A 620 26.04 -11.70 -3.65
CA SER A 620 26.19 -10.96 -4.92
C SER A 620 27.65 -10.66 -5.22
N LYS A 621 28.43 -10.16 -4.24
CA LYS A 621 29.87 -9.89 -4.42
C LYS A 621 30.67 -11.14 -4.72
N LEU A 622 30.41 -12.25 -4.02
CA LEU A 622 31.09 -13.53 -4.24
C LEU A 622 30.78 -14.07 -5.65
N ILE A 623 29.49 -14.23 -5.97
CA ILE A 623 29.01 -14.92 -7.17
C ILE A 623 29.36 -14.14 -8.44
N ASN A 624 29.09 -12.83 -8.47
CA ASN A 624 29.28 -12.02 -9.66
C ASN A 624 30.75 -11.84 -10.06
N ASN A 625 31.70 -12.06 -9.14
CA ASN A 625 33.13 -11.96 -9.41
C ASN A 625 33.82 -13.32 -9.57
N ASP A 626 33.11 -14.45 -9.45
CA ASP A 626 33.69 -15.78 -9.64
C ASP A 626 33.65 -16.17 -11.13
N PRO A 627 34.80 -16.34 -11.78
CA PRO A 627 34.88 -16.65 -13.22
C PRO A 627 34.23 -17.98 -13.59
N ASP A 628 34.15 -18.96 -12.67
CA ASP A 628 33.58 -20.29 -12.96
C ASP A 628 32.04 -20.23 -13.06
N VAL A 629 31.41 -19.21 -12.53
CA VAL A 629 29.93 -19.10 -12.44
C VAL A 629 29.36 -17.84 -13.11
N ASN A 630 30.21 -16.90 -13.47
CA ASN A 630 29.83 -15.54 -13.89
C ASN A 630 28.83 -15.50 -15.06
N ASP A 631 28.97 -16.39 -16.08
CA ASP A 631 28.06 -16.44 -17.22
C ASP A 631 26.77 -17.24 -16.97
N LYS A 632 26.67 -17.93 -15.83
CA LYS A 632 25.57 -18.83 -15.51
C LYS A 632 24.66 -18.31 -14.41
N LEU A 633 25.24 -17.60 -13.43
CA LEU A 633 24.53 -17.16 -12.25
C LEU A 633 24.91 -15.71 -11.90
N LYS A 634 23.92 -14.86 -11.77
CA LYS A 634 24.05 -13.48 -11.29
C LYS A 634 23.10 -13.22 -10.14
N VAL A 635 23.52 -12.37 -9.21
CA VAL A 635 22.73 -11.90 -8.10
C VAL A 635 22.79 -10.38 -8.05
N VAL A 636 21.64 -9.74 -8.00
CA VAL A 636 21.53 -8.26 -7.94
C VAL A 636 20.64 -7.87 -6.79
N PHE A 637 21.09 -6.90 -6.00
CA PHE A 637 20.26 -6.21 -5.02
C PHE A 637 20.10 -4.75 -5.45
N LEU A 638 18.85 -4.34 -5.78
CA LEU A 638 18.52 -2.98 -6.15
C LEU A 638 18.10 -2.18 -4.92
N GLU A 639 18.82 -1.10 -4.65
CA GLU A 639 18.58 -0.21 -3.53
C GLU A 639 17.31 0.61 -3.71
N ASP A 640 16.76 1.06 -2.58
CA ASP A 640 15.66 2.03 -2.50
C ASP A 640 14.40 1.63 -3.28
N TYR A 641 13.95 0.38 -3.06
CA TYR A 641 12.74 -0.13 -3.69
C TYR A 641 11.53 0.80 -3.46
N LYS A 642 10.92 1.24 -4.55
CA LYS A 642 9.78 2.16 -4.60
C LYS A 642 8.96 1.96 -5.88
N VAL A 643 7.84 2.69 -6.04
CA VAL A 643 6.91 2.49 -7.16
C VAL A 643 7.57 2.71 -8.51
N SER A 644 8.32 3.80 -8.69
CA SER A 644 9.00 4.11 -9.96
C SER A 644 10.01 3.03 -10.38
N LEU A 645 10.74 2.44 -9.41
CA LEU A 645 11.65 1.32 -9.66
C LEU A 645 10.87 0.04 -10.01
N ALA A 646 9.77 -0.24 -9.30
CA ALA A 646 8.93 -1.39 -9.58
C ALA A 646 8.33 -1.37 -10.99
N GLU A 647 7.97 -0.19 -11.53
CA GLU A 647 7.46 0.00 -12.89
C GLU A 647 8.47 -0.39 -13.99
N ILE A 648 9.77 -0.44 -13.65
CA ILE A 648 10.83 -0.92 -14.57
C ILE A 648 11.08 -2.41 -14.37
N ILE A 649 11.09 -2.89 -13.13
CA ILE A 649 11.42 -4.28 -12.80
C ILE A 649 10.30 -5.24 -13.25
N ILE A 650 9.05 -4.90 -12.95
CA ILE A 650 7.90 -5.81 -13.14
C ILE A 650 7.73 -6.25 -14.61
N PRO A 651 7.79 -5.37 -15.62
CA PRO A 651 7.70 -5.78 -17.03
C PRO A 651 8.81 -6.73 -17.48
N ALA A 652 9.97 -6.66 -16.82
CA ALA A 652 11.15 -7.46 -17.16
C ALA A 652 11.19 -8.87 -16.51
N ALA A 653 10.26 -9.16 -15.60
CA ALA A 653 10.26 -10.42 -14.85
C ALA A 653 9.86 -11.61 -15.72
N ASP A 654 10.65 -12.69 -15.68
CA ASP A 654 10.23 -14.00 -16.17
C ASP A 654 9.54 -14.78 -15.04
N ILE A 655 10.14 -14.80 -13.85
CA ILE A 655 9.68 -15.52 -12.67
C ILE A 655 9.33 -14.54 -11.55
N SER A 656 8.20 -14.80 -10.93
CA SER A 656 7.63 -14.05 -9.79
C SER A 656 7.74 -14.87 -8.50
N GLU A 657 8.66 -14.49 -7.59
CA GLU A 657 8.89 -15.17 -6.31
C GLU A 657 7.83 -14.79 -5.27
N GLN A 658 6.90 -15.71 -4.99
CA GLN A 658 5.79 -15.57 -4.06
C GLN A 658 5.82 -16.69 -3.02
N ILE A 659 6.93 -16.74 -2.28
CA ILE A 659 7.39 -17.89 -1.50
C ILE A 659 7.18 -17.75 0.02
N SER A 660 6.22 -16.94 0.48
CA SER A 660 5.85 -16.87 1.89
C SER A 660 5.50 -18.26 2.44
N ILE A 661 5.69 -18.46 3.74
CA ILE A 661 5.16 -19.68 4.36
C ILE A 661 3.63 -19.63 4.32
N ALA A 662 2.99 -20.73 3.94
CA ALA A 662 1.55 -20.80 3.79
C ALA A 662 0.79 -20.41 5.08
N GLY A 663 -0.24 -19.58 4.93
CA GLY A 663 -1.05 -19.04 6.02
C GLY A 663 -0.46 -17.78 6.68
N LYS A 664 0.52 -17.09 6.07
CA LYS A 664 1.12 -15.85 6.63
C LYS A 664 0.98 -14.62 5.74
N GLU A 665 0.89 -14.75 4.43
CA GLU A 665 0.60 -13.63 3.52
C GLU A 665 -0.92 -13.49 3.37
N ALA A 666 -1.51 -12.40 3.82
CA ALA A 666 -2.97 -12.19 3.74
C ALA A 666 -3.49 -12.20 2.28
N SER A 667 -2.76 -11.59 1.37
CA SER A 667 -3.09 -11.56 -0.05
C SER A 667 -1.83 -11.45 -0.93
N GLY A 668 -1.02 -10.40 -0.72
CA GLY A 668 -0.05 -9.93 -1.69
C GLY A 668 -0.76 -9.16 -2.82
N THR A 669 -0.01 -8.27 -3.46
CA THR A 669 -0.42 -7.57 -4.70
C THR A 669 0.71 -7.55 -5.72
N GLY A 670 1.94 -7.84 -5.30
CA GLY A 670 3.10 -7.99 -6.18
C GLY A 670 2.90 -9.14 -7.18
N ASN A 671 2.32 -10.25 -6.71
CA ASN A 671 1.95 -11.41 -7.52
C ASN A 671 1.01 -11.02 -8.68
N MET A 672 0.00 -10.21 -8.43
CA MET A 672 -0.96 -9.74 -9.44
C MET A 672 -0.31 -8.82 -10.49
N LYS A 673 0.59 -7.92 -10.06
CA LYS A 673 1.33 -7.00 -10.94
C LYS A 673 2.28 -7.75 -11.87
N LEU A 674 3.01 -8.73 -11.33
CA LEU A 674 3.92 -9.58 -12.07
C LEU A 674 3.15 -10.48 -13.04
N MET A 675 2.04 -11.08 -12.61
CA MET A 675 1.15 -11.92 -13.42
C MET A 675 0.61 -11.17 -14.65
N ILE A 676 0.09 -9.95 -14.50
CA ILE A 676 -0.49 -9.19 -15.61
C ILE A 676 0.58 -8.74 -16.64
N ASN A 677 1.86 -8.74 -16.25
CA ASN A 677 3.01 -8.52 -17.13
C ASN A 677 3.63 -9.83 -17.65
N GLY A 678 2.95 -10.95 -17.47
CA GLY A 678 3.34 -12.25 -18.01
C GLY A 678 4.47 -12.96 -17.26
N ALA A 679 4.81 -12.54 -16.04
CA ALA A 679 5.71 -13.33 -15.20
C ALA A 679 4.97 -14.55 -14.66
N VAL A 680 5.62 -15.71 -14.67
CA VAL A 680 5.07 -16.94 -14.11
C VAL A 680 5.43 -17.03 -12.63
N THR A 681 4.43 -17.28 -11.80
CA THR A 681 4.64 -17.37 -10.35
C THR A 681 5.31 -18.70 -9.97
N ILE A 682 6.40 -18.63 -9.16
CA ILE A 682 6.83 -19.71 -8.28
C ILE A 682 6.41 -19.33 -6.86
N GLY A 683 5.68 -20.24 -6.20
CA GLY A 683 5.12 -19.87 -4.89
C GLY A 683 4.45 -21.00 -4.14
N THR A 684 4.05 -20.67 -2.93
CA THR A 684 3.22 -21.51 -2.07
C THR A 684 1.73 -21.20 -2.28
N LEU A 685 0.86 -22.11 -1.86
CA LEU A 685 -0.59 -21.86 -1.79
C LEU A 685 -0.92 -20.97 -0.57
N ASP A 686 -0.56 -19.67 -0.69
CA ASP A 686 -0.74 -18.66 0.33
C ASP A 686 -1.33 -17.37 -0.26
N GLY A 687 -2.12 -16.64 0.51
CA GLY A 687 -2.75 -15.39 0.09
C GLY A 687 -3.47 -15.53 -1.25
N ALA A 688 -3.30 -14.53 -2.13
CA ALA A 688 -3.92 -14.52 -3.46
C ALA A 688 -3.26 -15.48 -4.48
N ASN A 689 -2.15 -16.17 -4.12
CA ASN A 689 -1.62 -17.23 -4.98
C ASN A 689 -2.62 -18.37 -5.18
N VAL A 690 -3.51 -18.59 -4.21
CA VAL A 690 -4.61 -19.57 -4.31
C VAL A 690 -5.54 -19.20 -5.47
N GLU A 691 -5.98 -17.95 -5.52
CA GLU A 691 -6.84 -17.45 -6.59
C GLU A 691 -6.10 -17.36 -7.95
N ILE A 692 -4.79 -17.05 -7.94
CA ILE A 692 -3.98 -17.09 -9.17
C ILE A 692 -3.97 -18.53 -9.71
N HIS A 693 -3.69 -19.52 -8.86
CA HIS A 693 -3.71 -20.93 -9.24
C HIS A 693 -5.08 -21.37 -9.79
N GLU A 694 -6.18 -20.96 -9.12
CA GLU A 694 -7.54 -21.23 -9.61
C GLU A 694 -7.78 -20.67 -11.03
N GLN A 695 -7.16 -19.52 -11.36
CA GLN A 695 -7.34 -18.89 -12.68
C GLN A 695 -6.50 -19.53 -13.78
N VAL A 696 -5.24 -19.89 -13.49
CA VAL A 696 -4.29 -20.33 -14.52
C VAL A 696 -4.17 -21.86 -14.61
N GLY A 697 -4.53 -22.60 -13.55
CA GLY A 697 -4.38 -24.06 -13.45
C GLY A 697 -2.94 -24.50 -13.18
N ASP A 698 -2.77 -25.79 -12.84
CA ASP A 698 -1.50 -26.40 -12.41
C ASP A 698 -0.35 -26.25 -13.45
N GLU A 699 -0.68 -26.19 -14.72
CA GLU A 699 0.30 -26.16 -15.81
C GLU A 699 0.95 -24.79 -16.02
N ASN A 700 0.41 -23.71 -15.43
CA ASN A 700 0.81 -22.33 -15.70
C ASN A 700 1.30 -21.58 -14.45
N ILE A 701 1.69 -22.33 -13.40
CA ILE A 701 2.26 -21.85 -12.15
C ILE A 701 3.22 -22.92 -11.61
N PHE A 702 4.25 -22.55 -10.86
CA PHE A 702 5.15 -23.49 -10.18
C PHE A 702 4.84 -23.48 -8.68
N LEU A 703 4.20 -24.55 -8.18
CA LEU A 703 3.82 -24.67 -6.77
C LEU A 703 4.81 -25.54 -6.01
N PHE A 704 5.06 -25.17 -4.76
CA PHE A 704 5.88 -25.93 -3.83
C PHE A 704 5.45 -25.69 -2.37
N GLY A 705 6.02 -26.48 -1.48
CA GLY A 705 5.93 -26.31 -0.04
C GLY A 705 4.61 -26.77 0.57
N MET A 706 4.57 -26.71 1.88
CA MET A 706 3.43 -27.14 2.70
C MET A 706 2.23 -26.19 2.53
N LYS A 707 1.02 -26.77 2.64
CA LYS A 707 -0.22 -26.00 2.77
C LYS A 707 -0.40 -25.47 4.19
N ALA A 708 -1.27 -24.49 4.39
CA ALA A 708 -1.47 -23.85 5.69
C ALA A 708 -1.80 -24.84 6.83
N HIS A 709 -2.64 -25.84 6.57
CA HIS A 709 -2.96 -26.87 7.57
C HIS A 709 -1.77 -27.81 7.87
N GLU A 710 -0.94 -28.12 6.87
CA GLU A 710 0.26 -28.97 7.06
C GLU A 710 1.32 -28.24 7.89
N VAL A 711 1.45 -26.92 7.71
CA VAL A 711 2.29 -26.06 8.56
C VAL A 711 1.81 -26.11 10.01
N GLU A 712 0.50 -25.98 10.24
CA GLU A 712 -0.08 -26.05 11.58
C GLU A 712 0.09 -27.43 12.22
N GLU A 713 -0.15 -28.50 11.46
CA GLU A 713 0.05 -29.87 11.92
C GLU A 713 1.51 -30.15 12.29
N LEU A 714 2.48 -29.65 11.50
CA LEU A 714 3.89 -29.84 11.79
C LEU A 714 4.30 -29.11 13.07
N TRP A 715 3.76 -27.88 13.32
CA TRP A 715 3.94 -27.19 14.60
C TRP A 715 3.36 -27.99 15.78
N GLN A 716 2.16 -28.56 15.63
CA GLN A 716 1.51 -29.33 16.68
C GLN A 716 2.26 -30.65 17.02
N ARG A 717 2.90 -31.27 16.02
CA ARG A 717 3.73 -32.47 16.22
C ARG A 717 5.10 -32.19 16.85
N GLY A 718 5.54 -30.94 16.84
CA GLY A 718 6.88 -30.50 17.22
C GLY A 718 7.82 -30.44 16.04
N TYR A 719 8.04 -29.22 15.53
CA TYR A 719 8.98 -28.96 14.44
C TYR A 719 10.42 -28.92 14.95
N HIS A 720 11.31 -29.75 14.36
CA HIS A 720 12.74 -29.77 14.61
C HIS A 720 13.50 -29.46 13.34
N PRO A 721 13.98 -28.22 13.14
CA PRO A 721 14.60 -27.79 11.86
C PRO A 721 15.76 -28.66 11.38
N THR A 722 16.56 -29.18 12.32
CA THR A 722 17.75 -30.02 12.01
C THR A 722 17.40 -31.31 11.28
N GLU A 723 16.17 -31.85 11.40
CA GLU A 723 15.72 -33.05 10.69
C GLU A 723 15.59 -32.82 9.18
N PHE A 724 15.48 -31.56 8.75
CA PHE A 724 15.33 -31.16 7.33
C PHE A 724 16.64 -30.75 6.69
N VAL A 725 17.74 -30.77 7.42
CA VAL A 725 19.06 -30.39 6.90
C VAL A 725 19.72 -31.57 6.20
N THR A 726 19.73 -31.51 4.88
CA THR A 726 20.50 -32.49 4.05
C THR A 726 21.98 -32.13 4.02
N PRO A 727 22.87 -33.05 3.61
CA PRO A 727 24.30 -32.74 3.47
C PRO A 727 24.58 -31.55 2.56
N GLU A 728 23.82 -31.38 1.48
CA GLU A 728 23.97 -30.27 0.54
C GLU A 728 23.57 -28.93 1.20
N LEU A 729 22.47 -28.94 1.95
CA LEU A 729 22.00 -27.77 2.69
C LEU A 729 22.94 -27.43 3.86
N GLN A 730 23.47 -28.45 4.59
CA GLN A 730 24.50 -28.22 5.60
C GLN A 730 25.72 -27.51 5.00
N ALA A 731 26.17 -27.93 3.83
CA ALA A 731 27.29 -27.30 3.15
C ALA A 731 27.02 -25.86 2.71
N VAL A 732 25.77 -25.47 2.48
CA VAL A 732 25.36 -24.07 2.28
C VAL A 732 25.41 -23.29 3.60
N LEU A 733 24.88 -23.86 4.70
CA LEU A 733 24.94 -23.24 6.02
C LEU A 733 26.39 -23.04 6.50
N ASP A 734 27.28 -23.99 6.19
CA ASP A 734 28.73 -23.89 6.46
C ASP A 734 29.38 -22.72 5.72
N MET A 735 28.92 -22.37 4.50
CA MET A 735 29.40 -21.18 3.80
C MET A 735 29.08 -19.89 4.58
N LEU A 736 27.91 -19.81 5.22
CA LEU A 736 27.51 -18.64 5.99
C LEU A 736 28.43 -18.40 7.20
N THR A 737 29.00 -19.47 7.76
CA THR A 737 29.85 -19.40 8.98
C THR A 737 31.34 -19.46 8.70
N SER A 738 31.78 -19.88 7.50
CA SER A 738 33.19 -20.05 7.12
C SER A 738 33.95 -18.74 6.86
N GLY A 739 33.24 -17.64 6.60
CA GLY A 739 33.82 -16.37 6.16
C GLY A 739 34.09 -16.26 4.65
N VAL A 740 33.76 -17.28 3.84
CA VAL A 740 33.94 -17.25 2.36
C VAL A 740 33.14 -16.11 1.70
N LEU A 741 32.07 -15.66 2.33
CA LEU A 741 31.24 -14.51 1.91
C LEU A 741 31.84 -13.13 2.26
N GLY A 742 33.10 -13.10 2.75
CA GLY A 742 33.76 -11.88 3.22
C GLY A 742 33.37 -11.47 4.65
N GLN A 743 32.36 -12.09 5.22
CA GLN A 743 31.93 -11.97 6.62
C GLN A 743 31.21 -13.26 7.05
N ARG A 744 30.93 -13.36 8.36
CA ARG A 744 30.23 -14.51 8.95
C ARG A 744 28.79 -14.12 9.29
N PHE A 745 27.88 -15.07 9.17
CA PHE A 745 26.45 -14.93 9.45
C PHE A 745 25.98 -15.96 10.49
N ASP A 746 26.77 -16.11 11.57
CA ASP A 746 26.49 -17.11 12.63
C ASP A 746 25.11 -16.94 13.24
N ASP A 747 24.65 -15.71 13.46
CA ASP A 747 23.33 -15.42 14.02
C ASP A 747 22.19 -15.87 13.10
N LEU A 748 22.36 -15.82 11.76
CA LEU A 748 21.37 -16.34 10.81
C LEU A 748 21.30 -17.86 10.89
N VAL A 749 22.44 -18.54 10.95
CA VAL A 749 22.50 -20.01 11.08
C VAL A 749 21.94 -20.45 12.44
N ASP A 750 22.30 -19.77 13.53
CA ASP A 750 21.73 -20.04 14.86
C ASP A 750 20.20 -19.92 14.85
N SER A 751 19.65 -18.88 14.19
CA SER A 751 18.21 -18.67 14.09
C SER A 751 17.47 -19.78 13.33
N LEU A 752 18.14 -20.44 12.40
CA LEU A 752 17.58 -21.56 11.65
C LEU A 752 17.67 -22.88 12.41
N LEU A 753 18.76 -23.13 13.15
CA LEU A 753 19.04 -24.45 13.72
C LEU A 753 18.67 -24.57 15.21
N THR A 754 18.95 -23.55 16.01
CA THR A 754 18.86 -23.62 17.48
C THR A 754 18.08 -22.47 18.10
N ASN A 755 18.23 -21.28 17.60
CA ASN A 755 17.67 -19.99 18.07
C ASN A 755 17.62 -19.88 19.61
N ARG A 756 18.74 -19.53 20.25
CA ARG A 756 18.91 -19.44 21.71
C ARG A 756 17.91 -18.52 22.42
N PHE A 757 17.28 -17.63 21.69
CA PHE A 757 16.37 -16.60 22.23
C PHE A 757 14.94 -16.69 21.69
N GLY A 758 14.57 -17.81 21.07
CA GLY A 758 13.23 -17.98 20.51
C GLY A 758 12.99 -19.33 19.83
N THR A 759 12.03 -19.39 18.94
CA THR A 759 11.73 -20.58 18.13
C THR A 759 12.71 -20.66 16.96
N ALA A 760 13.38 -21.80 16.78
CA ALA A 760 14.24 -22.03 15.62
C ALA A 760 13.40 -22.15 14.34
N ASP A 761 13.87 -21.53 13.26
CA ASP A 761 13.22 -21.51 11.95
C ASP A 761 11.70 -21.29 12.01
N PRO A 762 11.22 -20.16 12.57
CA PRO A 762 9.79 -19.95 12.83
C PRO A 762 8.95 -19.92 11.55
N TYR A 763 9.58 -19.84 10.39
CA TYR A 763 8.91 -19.81 9.08
C TYR A 763 9.24 -21.03 8.21
N MET A 764 9.71 -22.13 8.82
CA MET A 764 9.95 -23.43 8.18
C MET A 764 10.72 -23.34 6.86
N THR A 765 11.74 -22.48 6.84
CA THR A 765 12.61 -22.26 5.69
C THR A 765 13.33 -23.54 5.28
N LEU A 766 13.83 -24.31 6.29
CA LEU A 766 14.55 -25.55 6.06
C LEU A 766 13.62 -26.69 5.63
N ALA A 767 12.38 -26.73 6.16
CA ALA A 767 11.43 -27.78 5.83
C ALA A 767 10.99 -27.71 4.34
N ASP A 768 10.79 -26.51 3.80
CA ASP A 768 10.36 -26.33 2.41
C ASP A 768 11.54 -26.27 1.40
N PHE A 769 12.81 -26.25 1.86
CA PHE A 769 13.97 -26.01 1.00
C PHE A 769 14.08 -27.01 -0.14
N GLN A 770 13.92 -28.30 0.11
CA GLN A 770 14.09 -29.35 -0.92
C GLN A 770 13.00 -29.26 -2.00
N ASP A 771 11.76 -28.97 -1.58
CA ASP A 771 10.66 -28.84 -2.54
C ASP A 771 10.76 -27.53 -3.33
N TYR A 772 11.23 -26.44 -2.70
CA TYR A 772 11.57 -25.21 -3.43
C TYR A 772 12.67 -25.43 -4.47
N ALA A 773 13.73 -26.18 -4.12
CA ALA A 773 14.79 -26.52 -5.05
C ALA A 773 14.28 -27.40 -6.21
N ARG A 774 13.30 -28.29 -5.97
CA ARG A 774 12.62 -29.05 -7.04
C ARG A 774 11.88 -28.10 -7.98
N ALA A 775 11.04 -27.22 -7.43
CA ALA A 775 10.27 -26.27 -8.24
C ALA A 775 11.17 -25.35 -9.07
N GLN A 776 12.32 -24.94 -8.54
CA GLN A 776 13.32 -24.16 -9.27
C GLN A 776 13.98 -24.92 -10.40
N ARG A 777 14.18 -26.26 -10.28
CA ARG A 777 14.61 -27.12 -11.41
C ARG A 777 13.53 -27.22 -12.47
N ASP A 778 12.25 -27.33 -12.07
CA ASP A 778 11.12 -27.38 -13.00
C ASP A 778 11.02 -26.06 -13.80
N VAL A 779 11.25 -24.91 -13.17
CA VAL A 779 11.36 -23.59 -13.85
C VAL A 779 12.44 -23.64 -14.92
N ALA A 780 13.66 -24.11 -14.59
CA ALA A 780 14.78 -24.19 -15.53
C ALA A 780 14.46 -25.09 -16.72
N ALA A 781 13.85 -26.25 -16.47
CA ALA A 781 13.47 -27.22 -17.50
C ALA A 781 12.38 -26.65 -18.45
N VAL A 782 11.36 -25.99 -17.89
CA VAL A 782 10.28 -25.39 -18.69
C VAL A 782 10.78 -24.19 -19.50
N TYR A 783 11.69 -23.39 -18.96
CA TYR A 783 12.23 -22.21 -19.67
C TYR A 783 13.07 -22.57 -20.89
N GLN A 784 13.63 -23.78 -20.96
CA GLN A 784 14.30 -24.29 -22.16
C GLN A 784 13.33 -24.47 -23.33
N ASP A 785 12.08 -24.84 -23.07
CA ASP A 785 10.99 -24.84 -24.06
C ASP A 785 10.35 -23.45 -24.15
N LYS A 786 10.92 -22.59 -24.98
CA LYS A 786 10.49 -21.20 -25.13
C LYS A 786 9.03 -21.04 -25.54
N GLN A 787 8.47 -21.97 -26.33
CA GLN A 787 7.07 -21.93 -26.73
C GLN A 787 6.15 -22.23 -25.55
N ARG A 788 6.49 -23.24 -24.74
CA ARG A 788 5.75 -23.61 -23.55
C ARG A 788 5.77 -22.46 -22.53
N PHE A 789 6.94 -21.88 -22.29
CA PHE A 789 7.06 -20.76 -21.34
C PHE A 789 6.28 -19.52 -21.81
N ALA A 790 6.37 -19.18 -23.11
CA ALA A 790 5.60 -18.07 -23.69
C ALA A 790 4.08 -18.29 -23.59
N ARG A 791 3.62 -19.53 -23.76
CA ARG A 791 2.21 -19.89 -23.55
C ARG A 791 1.77 -19.68 -22.11
N MET A 792 2.57 -20.13 -21.14
CA MET A 792 2.31 -19.88 -19.70
C MET A 792 2.21 -18.37 -19.43
N SER A 793 3.13 -17.57 -19.97
CA SER A 793 3.13 -16.11 -19.85
C SER A 793 1.84 -15.51 -20.42
N LEU A 794 1.41 -15.90 -21.63
CA LEU A 794 0.18 -15.42 -22.25
C LEU A 794 -1.05 -15.75 -21.40
N ILE A 795 -1.14 -17.00 -20.89
CA ILE A 795 -2.27 -17.42 -20.05
C ILE A 795 -2.32 -16.62 -18.76
N ASN A 796 -1.16 -16.34 -18.13
CA ASN A 796 -1.08 -15.48 -16.95
C ASN A 796 -1.61 -14.06 -17.24
N ILE A 797 -1.19 -13.43 -18.35
CA ILE A 797 -1.72 -12.12 -18.77
C ILE A 797 -3.24 -12.19 -18.96
N ALA A 798 -3.72 -13.15 -19.73
CA ALA A 798 -5.13 -13.31 -20.07
C ALA A 798 -6.03 -13.45 -18.83
N LYS A 799 -5.55 -14.18 -17.82
CA LYS A 799 -6.30 -14.48 -16.59
C LYS A 799 -6.13 -13.47 -15.47
N ALA A 800 -5.26 -12.46 -15.64
CA ALA A 800 -4.99 -11.48 -14.59
C ALA A 800 -6.12 -10.45 -14.40
N GLY A 801 -7.09 -10.34 -15.32
CA GLY A 801 -8.11 -9.29 -15.31
C GLY A 801 -9.00 -9.27 -14.06
N ILE A 802 -9.23 -10.42 -13.41
CA ILE A 802 -9.98 -10.47 -12.16
C ILE A 802 -9.31 -9.74 -10.99
N PHE A 803 -7.99 -9.54 -11.05
CA PHE A 803 -7.23 -8.83 -10.03
C PHE A 803 -7.18 -7.32 -10.25
N SER A 804 -8.10 -6.75 -11.04
CA SER A 804 -8.22 -5.30 -11.17
C SER A 804 -8.76 -4.66 -9.89
N SER A 805 -8.24 -3.47 -9.53
CA SER A 805 -8.80 -2.65 -8.46
C SER A 805 -10.21 -2.17 -8.77
N ASP A 806 -10.59 -2.06 -10.04
CA ASP A 806 -11.95 -1.69 -10.46
C ASP A 806 -12.97 -2.74 -9.98
N ARG A 807 -12.67 -4.04 -10.17
CA ARG A 807 -13.50 -5.14 -9.63
C ARG A 807 -13.60 -5.04 -8.10
N ALA A 808 -12.45 -4.88 -7.40
CA ALA A 808 -12.45 -4.83 -5.95
C ALA A 808 -13.27 -3.64 -5.42
N VAL A 809 -13.08 -2.44 -5.97
CA VAL A 809 -13.82 -1.24 -5.55
C VAL A 809 -15.32 -1.38 -5.85
N LYS A 810 -15.70 -2.04 -6.97
CA LYS A 810 -17.10 -2.34 -7.26
C LYS A 810 -17.72 -3.24 -6.19
N GLU A 811 -17.00 -4.29 -5.75
CA GLU A 811 -17.45 -5.16 -4.66
C GLU A 811 -17.57 -4.39 -3.33
N TYR A 812 -16.62 -3.49 -3.00
CA TYR A 812 -16.74 -2.60 -1.85
C TYR A 812 -17.97 -1.68 -1.96
N ALA A 813 -18.22 -1.11 -3.14
CA ALA A 813 -19.36 -0.23 -3.38
C ALA A 813 -20.69 -0.95 -3.15
N ASP A 814 -20.82 -2.17 -3.67
CA ASP A 814 -22.07 -2.95 -3.63
C ASP A 814 -22.30 -3.59 -2.26
N GLU A 815 -21.26 -4.14 -1.60
CA GLU A 815 -21.44 -5.02 -0.44
C GLU A 815 -21.12 -4.34 0.91
N ILE A 816 -20.33 -3.26 0.90
CA ILE A 816 -19.82 -2.61 2.12
C ILE A 816 -20.27 -1.16 2.24
N TRP A 817 -20.08 -0.36 1.19
CA TRP A 817 -20.37 1.07 1.24
C TRP A 817 -21.80 1.40 0.86
N ASP A 818 -22.52 0.48 0.23
CA ASP A 818 -23.91 0.67 -0.22
C ASP A 818 -24.02 1.95 -1.09
N LEU A 819 -23.25 1.96 -2.19
CA LEU A 819 -23.26 3.04 -3.18
C LEU A 819 -24.18 2.69 -4.36
N ASP A 820 -24.98 3.69 -4.77
CA ASP A 820 -25.84 3.61 -5.97
C ASP A 820 -25.01 3.70 -7.26
#